data_36bb31616519fba1927b8aa6f4bd1a7e
#
_entry.id   36bb31616519fba1927b8aa6f4bd1a7e
#
_cell.length_a   1.000
_cell.length_b   1.000
_cell.length_c   1.000
_cell.angle_alpha   90.00
_cell.angle_beta   90.00
_cell.angle_gamma   90.00
#
_symmetry.space_group_name_H-M   'P 1'
#
loop_
_entity.id
_entity.type
_entity.pdbx_description
1 polymer ?
#
loop_
_entity_poly.entity_id
_entity_poly.type
_entity_poly.pdbx_seq_one_letter_code
_entity_poly.pdbx_strand_id
1 'polypeptide(L)'
;MRKIGKFIWAFLAVLAVFLCTGLATLGSVQSTGDSMTYVSGKTVMYKFSGGKKQLGSVYVNVGTIYEKIGDRVSIEIEYSSQSSPSTSGGTDLVPAYYMSNVYSSAGKNGLNYNWQEVTSGKSVSTEYLYFKASANLQLCEIVALDKDGEVIPMTPYTGSKDFTQEERAKTLDAQAAFNVEQVKAANTYFTFTQEEGLSMTAIHTLSAKSYQGCVYNLDGNFGVLSTLFMAGSVAIFGQSVFALRLAPFIASAIALVFLFLLCKDLFKSEKYAFFTALLFALGGVGLTVGRVGAPYAMVAAAILGSAYFTHRFFSKGISSKTPLKSGANLLFSGAFAAVAIAMETLSIVPVAAILVLFGFGVARIYKAEKLALEKLGVGKEEEGQELDETQKKAIAGVKAEYGYKKRVAFSFGGLAFVALTLFTFLAVGAICYKPLVLVYDNVGTHSMSFLSLIFTNALDSAKTSGLTAYTVENTASVFSWLLPLKTTYVYTAHTGTQYLAFGLSMNMGLAFLSLVALLFTTIRVAYGFVKKTADKAELRLRRIYFILLSAMAATMIAAGVKGMPTLLSATVFSAAFAAFVPLAAMSQESCACEKCKKIADVILYASAAVAAVFFALSLPVYYGFAVSHGYESVFIWTTFLRS
;
A
#
# COMPACT_ATOMS: atom_id res chain seq x y z
N MET A 1 -23.71 -29.00 -10.45
CA MET A 1 -22.59 -28.08 -10.30
C MET A 1 -22.32 -27.39 -11.63
N ARG A 2 -22.34 -26.04 -11.72
CA ARG A 2 -21.92 -25.33 -12.94
C ARG A 2 -20.43 -25.62 -13.17
N LYS A 3 -20.04 -26.11 -14.35
CA LYS A 3 -18.63 -26.24 -14.72
C LYS A 3 -17.94 -24.89 -14.58
N ILE A 4 -16.89 -24.84 -13.77
CA ILE A 4 -16.07 -23.62 -13.62
C ILE A 4 -15.40 -23.34 -14.95
N GLY A 5 -15.52 -22.11 -15.46
CA GLY A 5 -14.95 -21.72 -16.75
C GLY A 5 -13.42 -21.79 -16.76
N LYS A 6 -12.83 -22.12 -17.90
CA LYS A 6 -11.36 -22.26 -18.06
C LYS A 6 -10.58 -21.01 -17.62
N PHE A 7 -11.13 -19.83 -17.82
CA PHE A 7 -10.48 -18.57 -17.44
C PHE A 7 -10.53 -18.29 -15.93
N ILE A 8 -11.46 -18.88 -15.20
CA ILE A 8 -11.45 -18.85 -13.72
C ILE A 8 -10.30 -19.71 -13.21
N TRP A 9 -10.10 -20.92 -13.75
CA TRP A 9 -8.96 -21.75 -13.38
C TRP A 9 -7.62 -21.08 -13.73
N ALA A 10 -7.52 -20.46 -14.90
CA ALA A 10 -6.34 -19.68 -15.28
C ALA A 10 -6.09 -18.51 -14.31
N PHE A 11 -7.13 -17.81 -13.88
CA PHE A 11 -7.02 -16.75 -12.88
C PHE A 11 -6.54 -17.29 -11.52
N LEU A 12 -7.09 -18.41 -11.07
CA LEU A 12 -6.65 -19.03 -9.82
C LEU A 12 -5.18 -19.48 -9.90
N ALA A 13 -4.71 -19.95 -11.05
CA ALA A 13 -3.30 -20.28 -11.26
C ALA A 13 -2.43 -19.01 -11.19
N VAL A 14 -2.83 -17.91 -11.84
CA VAL A 14 -2.11 -16.61 -11.74
C VAL A 14 -2.08 -16.11 -10.31
N LEU A 15 -3.20 -16.18 -9.59
CA LEU A 15 -3.28 -15.79 -8.18
C LEU A 15 -2.37 -16.65 -7.30
N ALA A 16 -2.32 -17.96 -7.53
CA ALA A 16 -1.44 -18.87 -6.80
C ALA A 16 0.04 -18.54 -7.07
N VAL A 17 0.42 -18.30 -8.33
CA VAL A 17 1.79 -17.89 -8.68
C VAL A 17 2.13 -16.55 -8.02
N PHE A 18 1.23 -15.56 -8.10
CA PHE A 18 1.39 -14.26 -7.45
C PHE A 18 1.64 -14.41 -5.94
N LEU A 19 0.83 -15.23 -5.26
CA LEU A 19 0.96 -15.47 -3.82
C LEU A 19 2.26 -16.22 -3.50
N CYS A 20 2.57 -17.32 -4.19
CA CYS A 20 3.75 -18.13 -3.91
C CYS A 20 5.05 -17.35 -4.13
N THR A 21 5.17 -16.68 -5.29
CA THR A 21 6.39 -15.90 -5.60
C THR A 21 6.54 -14.71 -4.68
N GLY A 22 5.44 -13.99 -4.41
CA GLY A 22 5.45 -12.83 -3.54
C GLY A 22 5.78 -13.20 -2.09
N LEU A 23 5.18 -14.25 -1.52
CA LEU A 23 5.47 -14.69 -0.15
C LEU A 23 6.91 -15.20 0.00
N ALA A 24 7.42 -15.98 -0.96
CA ALA A 24 8.78 -16.51 -0.92
C ALA A 24 9.85 -15.41 -0.95
N THR A 25 9.53 -14.26 -1.51
CA THR A 25 10.47 -13.13 -1.68
C THR A 25 10.08 -11.90 -0.86
N LEU A 26 9.11 -12.01 0.06
CA LEU A 26 8.53 -10.86 0.75
C LEU A 26 9.53 -10.16 1.67
N GLY A 27 10.39 -10.90 2.31
CA GLY A 27 11.42 -10.41 3.20
C GLY A 27 11.92 -11.49 4.15
N SER A 28 12.98 -11.17 4.88
CA SER A 28 13.52 -12.05 5.92
C SER A 28 12.52 -12.22 7.05
N VAL A 29 12.37 -13.44 7.53
CA VAL A 29 11.62 -13.77 8.76
C VAL A 29 12.47 -13.60 10.02
N GLN A 30 13.76 -13.30 9.85
CA GLN A 30 14.64 -13.04 10.97
C GLN A 30 14.17 -11.79 11.72
N SER A 31 13.75 -11.97 12.95
CA SER A 31 13.37 -10.88 13.84
C SER A 31 14.61 -10.22 14.42
N THR A 32 14.52 -8.91 14.70
CA THR A 32 15.54 -8.20 15.51
C THR A 32 15.51 -8.60 16.99
N GLY A 33 14.73 -9.61 17.36
CA GLY A 33 14.64 -10.06 18.74
C GLY A 33 13.89 -9.08 19.66
N ASP A 34 14.16 -9.19 20.95
CA ASP A 34 13.69 -8.24 21.95
C ASP A 34 14.51 -6.94 21.85
N SER A 35 14.06 -5.90 22.49
CA SER A 35 14.73 -4.60 22.52
C SER A 35 14.68 -3.99 23.91
N MET A 36 15.55 -3.03 24.19
CA MET A 36 15.50 -2.23 25.41
C MET A 36 15.14 -0.78 25.14
N THR A 37 14.46 -0.15 26.09
CA THR A 37 14.26 1.31 26.07
C THR A 37 15.49 1.98 26.65
N TYR A 38 16.24 2.67 25.78
CA TYR A 38 17.39 3.46 26.21
C TYR A 38 16.93 4.85 26.67
N VAL A 39 17.51 5.31 27.78
CA VAL A 39 17.26 6.63 28.36
C VAL A 39 18.49 7.51 28.14
N SER A 40 18.28 8.69 27.58
CA SER A 40 19.35 9.66 27.30
C SER A 40 20.14 10.01 28.57
N GLY A 41 21.45 10.16 28.39
CA GLY A 41 22.38 10.45 29.50
C GLY A 41 22.83 9.23 30.30
N LYS A 42 22.31 8.04 30.00
CA LYS A 42 22.76 6.77 30.58
C LYS A 42 23.75 6.06 29.66
N THR A 43 24.42 5.02 30.20
CA THR A 43 25.43 4.26 29.46
C THR A 43 25.10 2.78 29.47
N VAL A 44 25.06 2.15 28.32
CA VAL A 44 24.94 0.70 28.18
C VAL A 44 26.33 0.09 28.04
N MET A 45 26.66 -0.86 28.90
CA MET A 45 28.02 -1.46 28.96
C MET A 45 27.98 -2.93 28.65
N TYR A 46 28.92 -3.34 27.79
CA TYR A 46 29.14 -4.73 27.41
C TYR A 46 30.60 -5.12 27.64
N LYS A 47 30.82 -6.41 27.89
CA LYS A 47 32.13 -7.01 28.01
C LYS A 47 32.34 -8.05 26.94
N PHE A 48 33.49 -8.03 26.27
CA PHE A 48 33.87 -9.04 25.28
C PHE A 48 34.18 -10.38 25.95
N SER A 49 33.65 -11.44 25.40
CA SER A 49 33.97 -12.79 25.88
C SER A 49 35.42 -13.16 25.50
N GLY A 50 36.14 -13.69 26.48
CA GLY A 50 37.56 -14.07 26.28
C GLY A 50 38.56 -12.92 26.39
N GLY A 51 38.17 -11.78 27.00
CA GLY A 51 39.05 -10.66 27.31
C GLY A 51 39.27 -9.69 26.17
N LYS A 52 40.45 -9.03 26.13
CA LYS A 52 40.74 -7.99 25.11
C LYS A 52 40.71 -8.54 23.69
N LYS A 53 39.99 -7.84 22.82
CA LYS A 53 39.84 -8.14 21.39
C LYS A 53 40.19 -6.93 20.55
N GLN A 54 40.56 -7.16 19.31
CA GLN A 54 40.76 -6.09 18.30
C GLN A 54 39.42 -5.75 17.69
N LEU A 55 38.80 -4.65 18.11
CA LEU A 55 37.54 -4.15 17.60
C LEU A 55 37.77 -3.50 16.23
N GLY A 56 37.08 -3.96 15.20
CA GLY A 56 37.11 -3.43 13.83
C GLY A 56 35.97 -2.48 13.55
N SER A 57 34.73 -2.93 13.77
CA SER A 57 33.53 -2.11 13.60
C SER A 57 32.43 -2.52 14.60
N VAL A 58 31.45 -1.66 14.76
CA VAL A 58 30.24 -1.93 15.56
C VAL A 58 29.03 -1.67 14.69
N TYR A 59 28.10 -2.60 14.68
CA TYR A 59 26.81 -2.47 14.04
C TYR A 59 25.74 -2.24 15.09
N VAL A 60 24.87 -1.24 14.85
CA VAL A 60 23.80 -0.88 15.76
C VAL A 60 22.48 -0.89 15.00
N ASN A 61 21.45 -1.46 15.61
CA ASN A 61 20.07 -1.39 15.11
C ASN A 61 19.25 -0.58 16.11
N VAL A 62 18.78 0.59 15.68
CA VAL A 62 17.96 1.50 16.47
C VAL A 62 16.55 1.53 15.89
N GLY A 63 15.55 1.31 16.75
CA GLY A 63 14.15 1.35 16.39
C GLY A 63 13.53 2.73 16.56
N THR A 64 12.46 2.82 17.35
CA THR A 64 11.76 4.07 17.63
C THR A 64 12.62 5.06 18.41
N ILE A 65 12.61 6.31 18.00
CA ILE A 65 13.23 7.43 18.70
C ILE A 65 12.13 8.24 19.38
N TYR A 66 12.28 8.47 20.70
CA TYR A 66 11.26 9.10 21.54
C TYR A 66 11.50 10.60 21.72
N GLU A 67 11.76 11.31 20.65
CA GLU A 67 12.02 12.75 20.63
C GLU A 67 11.08 13.46 19.67
N LYS A 68 11.08 14.80 19.72
CA LYS A 68 10.26 15.62 18.81
C LYS A 68 10.64 15.38 17.35
N ILE A 69 9.66 15.48 16.46
CA ILE A 69 9.89 15.38 15.02
C ILE A 69 10.93 16.40 14.57
N GLY A 70 11.93 15.89 13.86
CA GLY A 70 12.99 16.71 13.26
C GLY A 70 14.23 16.88 14.11
N ASP A 71 14.21 16.43 15.39
CA ASP A 71 15.40 16.43 16.22
C ASP A 71 16.42 15.42 15.69
N ARG A 72 17.67 15.81 15.72
CA ARG A 72 18.79 14.97 15.30
C ARG A 72 19.31 14.20 16.50
N VAL A 73 19.54 12.92 16.30
CA VAL A 73 20.04 12.02 17.35
C VAL A 73 21.44 11.55 16.99
N SER A 74 22.36 11.72 17.92
CA SER A 74 23.70 11.18 17.83
C SER A 74 23.82 9.89 18.63
N ILE A 75 24.60 8.97 18.10
CA ILE A 75 25.02 7.73 18.76
C ILE A 75 26.53 7.79 18.93
N GLU A 76 26.99 7.43 20.11
CA GLU A 76 28.38 7.38 20.46
C GLU A 76 28.74 5.98 20.97
N ILE A 77 29.77 5.41 20.40
CA ILE A 77 30.38 4.17 20.86
C ILE A 77 31.74 4.51 21.47
N GLU A 78 31.92 4.16 22.72
CA GLU A 78 33.15 4.35 23.46
C GLU A 78 33.76 3.00 23.85
N TYR A 79 35.03 3.00 24.20
CA TYR A 79 35.72 1.81 24.69
C TYR A 79 36.57 2.15 25.91
N SER A 80 36.94 1.15 26.69
CA SER A 80 37.92 1.29 27.76
C SER A 80 39.01 0.23 27.63
N SER A 81 40.27 0.67 27.75
CA SER A 81 41.43 -0.22 27.82
C SER A 81 41.75 -0.68 29.25
N GLN A 82 41.02 -0.15 30.27
CA GLN A 82 41.24 -0.47 31.68
C GLN A 82 40.60 -1.81 32.06
N SER A 83 41.24 -2.50 33.03
CA SER A 83 40.75 -3.79 33.56
C SER A 83 39.52 -3.63 34.48
N SER A 84 39.31 -2.45 35.03
CA SER A 84 38.14 -2.09 35.88
C SER A 84 37.61 -0.73 35.46
N PRO A 85 36.75 -0.70 34.42
CA PRO A 85 36.24 0.56 33.87
C PRO A 85 35.28 1.25 34.82
N SER A 86 35.26 2.59 34.79
CA SER A 86 34.29 3.39 35.53
C SER A 86 32.86 3.09 35.02
N THR A 87 31.93 2.88 35.94
CA THR A 87 30.52 2.60 35.62
C THR A 87 29.68 3.87 35.51
N SER A 88 30.25 5.05 35.70
CA SER A 88 29.55 6.34 35.79
C SER A 88 30.16 7.45 34.94
N GLY A 89 30.51 7.18 33.69
CA GLY A 89 30.92 8.22 32.75
C GLY A 89 32.13 9.04 33.20
N GLY A 90 33.21 8.38 33.63
CA GLY A 90 34.43 9.04 34.06
C GLY A 90 35.37 9.35 32.91
N THR A 91 36.45 10.07 33.20
CA THR A 91 37.53 10.49 32.28
C THR A 91 38.29 9.33 31.60
N ASP A 92 37.94 8.09 31.91
CA ASP A 92 38.61 6.88 31.44
C ASP A 92 38.05 6.30 30.17
N LEU A 93 36.89 6.84 29.67
CA LEU A 93 36.28 6.42 28.43
C LEU A 93 36.87 7.18 27.28
N VAL A 94 37.29 6.46 26.26
CA VAL A 94 37.83 7.03 25.03
C VAL A 94 36.81 6.82 23.93
N PRO A 95 36.35 7.89 23.22
CA PRO A 95 35.48 7.72 22.06
C PRO A 95 36.19 6.87 21.00
N ALA A 96 35.61 5.73 20.69
CA ALA A 96 36.11 4.87 19.62
C ALA A 96 35.46 5.24 18.30
N TYR A 97 34.15 5.40 18.35
CA TYR A 97 33.32 5.64 17.18
C TYR A 97 32.25 6.66 17.53
N TYR A 98 32.03 7.60 16.65
CA TYR A 98 31.01 8.61 16.80
C TYR A 98 30.16 8.70 15.53
N MET A 99 28.84 8.59 15.72
CA MET A 99 27.87 8.70 14.64
C MET A 99 26.88 9.82 15.00
N SER A 100 27.03 10.98 14.35
CA SER A 100 26.17 12.14 14.58
C SER A 100 25.13 12.29 13.48
N ASN A 101 23.95 12.79 13.82
CA ASN A 101 22.88 13.17 12.89
C ASN A 101 22.37 12.04 11.98
N VAL A 102 22.55 10.80 12.34
CA VAL A 102 22.21 9.64 11.52
C VAL A 102 20.74 9.34 11.63
N TYR A 103 20.18 9.50 12.83
CA TYR A 103 18.78 9.19 13.08
C TYR A 103 17.93 10.43 13.21
N SER A 104 16.68 10.32 12.81
CA SER A 104 15.66 11.34 12.98
C SER A 104 14.39 10.68 13.51
N SER A 105 13.74 11.32 14.47
CA SER A 105 12.45 10.87 15.01
C SER A 105 11.37 10.77 13.91
N ALA A 106 11.50 11.55 12.84
CA ALA A 106 10.61 11.49 11.68
C ALA A 106 10.93 10.36 10.70
N GLY A 107 11.91 9.49 10.98
CA GLY A 107 12.32 8.41 10.08
C GLY A 107 12.84 8.86 8.70
N LYS A 108 13.10 10.16 8.52
CA LYS A 108 13.44 10.75 7.22
C LYS A 108 14.66 10.16 6.54
N ASN A 109 15.55 9.53 7.29
CA ASN A 109 16.79 8.97 6.76
C ASN A 109 16.69 7.48 6.42
N GLY A 110 15.55 6.82 6.68
CA GLY A 110 15.37 5.39 6.41
C GLY A 110 16.25 4.46 7.24
N LEU A 111 16.79 4.95 8.37
CA LEU A 111 17.78 4.22 9.16
C LEU A 111 17.16 3.47 10.33
N ASN A 112 15.96 3.86 10.78
CA ASN A 112 15.26 3.21 11.88
C ASN A 112 14.94 1.75 11.53
N TYR A 113 15.18 0.87 12.49
CA TYR A 113 15.04 -0.60 12.37
C TYR A 113 15.99 -1.25 11.36
N ASN A 114 16.97 -0.51 10.85
CA ASN A 114 18.01 -1.02 9.97
C ASN A 114 19.37 -1.02 10.68
N TRP A 115 20.20 -1.95 10.28
CA TRP A 115 21.59 -2.01 10.75
C TRP A 115 22.39 -0.84 10.20
N GLN A 116 23.13 -0.17 11.10
CA GLN A 116 24.04 0.90 10.77
C GLN A 116 25.44 0.56 11.26
N GLU A 117 26.42 0.65 10.38
CA GLU A 117 27.82 0.50 10.75
C GLU A 117 28.34 1.78 11.40
N VAL A 118 28.93 1.64 12.59
CA VAL A 118 29.66 2.68 13.30
C VAL A 118 31.13 2.31 13.30
N THR A 119 31.93 3.05 12.57
CA THR A 119 33.38 2.77 12.45
C THR A 119 34.22 4.02 12.54
N SER A 120 35.40 3.90 13.14
CA SER A 120 36.41 4.97 13.15
C SER A 120 37.48 4.82 12.07
N GLY A 121 37.44 3.74 11.31
CA GLY A 121 38.50 3.38 10.36
C GLY A 121 39.81 2.88 11.02
N LYS A 122 39.82 2.75 12.37
CA LYS A 122 40.97 2.25 13.14
C LYS A 122 40.56 1.07 14.00
N SER A 123 41.36 0.03 14.02
CA SER A 123 41.18 -1.09 14.93
C SER A 123 41.70 -0.73 16.34
N VAL A 124 40.92 -1.06 17.36
CA VAL A 124 41.17 -0.73 18.75
C VAL A 124 41.19 -1.99 19.62
N SER A 125 42.22 -2.16 20.47
CA SER A 125 42.26 -3.27 21.44
C SER A 125 41.51 -2.88 22.70
N THR A 126 40.40 -3.56 22.97
CA THR A 126 39.53 -3.29 24.13
C THR A 126 38.91 -4.56 24.70
N GLU A 127 38.45 -4.49 25.95
CA GLU A 127 37.70 -5.56 26.62
C GLU A 127 36.23 -5.10 26.87
N TYR A 128 35.96 -3.78 26.80
CA TYR A 128 34.67 -3.19 27.13
C TYR A 128 34.20 -2.24 26.04
N LEU A 129 32.90 -2.32 25.77
CA LEU A 129 32.18 -1.46 24.81
C LEU A 129 31.07 -0.71 25.52
N TYR A 130 30.91 0.56 25.18
CA TYR A 130 29.91 1.44 25.72
C TYR A 130 29.07 2.03 24.59
N PHE A 131 27.74 1.99 24.78
CA PHE A 131 26.80 2.65 23.89
C PHE A 131 26.16 3.82 24.62
N LYS A 132 26.13 4.97 23.98
CA LYS A 132 25.42 6.18 24.41
C LYS A 132 24.63 6.77 23.25
N ALA A 133 23.56 7.48 23.55
CA ALA A 133 22.82 8.26 22.59
C ALA A 133 22.34 9.58 23.20
N SER A 134 22.18 10.59 22.37
CA SER A 134 21.73 11.92 22.81
C SER A 134 20.22 11.99 23.08
N ALA A 135 19.46 10.95 22.77
CA ALA A 135 18.02 10.90 22.87
C ALA A 135 17.53 9.59 23.52
N ASN A 136 16.29 9.61 24.02
CA ASN A 136 15.59 8.39 24.39
C ASN A 136 15.22 7.62 23.12
N LEU A 137 15.52 6.31 23.08
CA LEU A 137 15.28 5.49 21.91
C LEU A 137 15.08 4.01 22.25
N GLN A 138 14.58 3.27 21.29
CA GLN A 138 14.56 1.81 21.33
C GLN A 138 15.88 1.30 20.75
N LEU A 139 16.74 0.71 21.61
CA LEU A 139 17.91 -0.02 21.16
C LEU A 139 17.50 -1.47 20.90
N CYS A 140 17.44 -1.84 19.62
CA CYS A 140 17.06 -3.19 19.22
C CYS A 140 18.25 -4.13 19.40
N GLU A 141 19.38 -3.84 18.75
CA GLU A 141 20.50 -4.75 18.71
C GLU A 141 21.85 -4.01 18.59
N ILE A 142 22.89 -4.63 19.11
CA ILE A 142 24.29 -4.19 18.93
C ILE A 142 25.19 -5.39 18.71
N VAL A 143 26.08 -5.30 17.70
CA VAL A 143 27.04 -6.35 17.35
C VAL A 143 28.41 -5.71 17.12
N ALA A 144 29.44 -6.28 17.73
CA ALA A 144 30.82 -5.90 17.51
C ALA A 144 31.51 -6.91 16.57
N LEU A 145 32.29 -6.41 15.63
CA LEU A 145 33.10 -7.21 14.74
C LEU A 145 34.59 -6.92 14.97
N ASP A 146 35.41 -7.92 14.79
CA ASP A 146 36.85 -7.75 14.77
C ASP A 146 37.33 -7.16 13.42
N LYS A 147 38.65 -6.99 13.28
CA LYS A 147 39.29 -6.48 12.06
C LYS A 147 39.06 -7.36 10.83
N ASP A 148 38.75 -8.64 11.03
CA ASP A 148 38.57 -9.63 9.97
C ASP A 148 37.08 -9.80 9.62
N GLY A 149 36.18 -9.06 10.32
CA GLY A 149 34.73 -9.08 10.10
C GLY A 149 34.00 -10.18 10.87
N GLU A 150 34.69 -10.88 11.76
CA GLU A 150 34.10 -11.92 12.61
C GLU A 150 33.43 -11.32 13.85
N VAL A 151 32.30 -11.91 14.26
CA VAL A 151 31.54 -11.43 15.43
C VAL A 151 32.33 -11.65 16.71
N ILE A 152 32.51 -10.59 17.48
CA ILE A 152 33.07 -10.66 18.83
C ILE A 152 31.91 -10.90 19.80
N PRO A 153 31.78 -12.08 20.42
CA PRO A 153 30.72 -12.33 21.38
C PRO A 153 30.82 -11.39 22.57
N MET A 154 29.67 -10.77 22.92
CA MET A 154 29.55 -9.84 24.05
C MET A 154 28.58 -10.37 25.09
N THR A 155 28.77 -9.95 26.30
CA THR A 155 27.85 -10.15 27.43
C THR A 155 27.59 -8.83 28.14
N PRO A 156 26.41 -8.64 28.77
CA PRO A 156 26.15 -7.48 29.58
C PRO A 156 27.14 -7.37 30.74
N TYR A 157 27.77 -6.22 30.94
CA TYR A 157 28.72 -6.03 32.04
C TYR A 157 28.00 -5.92 33.35
N THR A 158 28.30 -6.77 34.30
CA THR A 158 27.61 -6.87 35.62
C THR A 158 27.79 -5.64 36.52
N GLY A 159 28.88 -4.88 36.33
CA GLY A 159 29.19 -3.66 37.08
C GLY A 159 28.39 -2.42 36.68
N SER A 160 27.65 -2.45 35.60
CA SER A 160 26.84 -1.31 35.17
C SER A 160 25.63 -1.09 36.06
N LYS A 161 25.31 0.19 36.40
CA LYS A 161 24.21 0.58 37.27
C LYS A 161 22.99 1.12 36.52
N ASP A 162 23.14 1.50 35.27
CA ASP A 162 22.11 2.25 34.55
C ASP A 162 20.96 1.40 34.05
N PHE A 163 21.21 0.14 33.69
CA PHE A 163 20.21 -0.79 33.20
C PHE A 163 20.42 -2.17 33.83
N THR A 164 19.37 -2.97 33.92
CA THR A 164 19.45 -4.34 34.38
C THR A 164 20.25 -5.21 33.41
N GLN A 165 20.79 -6.32 33.91
CA GLN A 165 21.49 -7.27 33.04
C GLN A 165 20.56 -7.90 31.99
N GLU A 166 19.29 -8.14 32.36
CA GLU A 166 18.26 -8.69 31.49
C GLU A 166 17.91 -7.72 30.36
N GLU A 167 17.71 -6.41 30.65
CA GLU A 167 17.46 -5.41 29.61
C GLU A 167 18.58 -5.33 28.59
N ARG A 168 19.82 -5.34 29.06
CA ARG A 168 21.00 -5.29 28.16
C ARG A 168 21.19 -6.58 27.37
N ALA A 169 20.82 -7.73 27.93
CA ALA A 169 20.90 -9.01 27.22
C ALA A 169 20.00 -9.03 25.97
N LYS A 170 18.84 -8.38 26.04
CA LYS A 170 17.89 -8.26 24.90
C LYS A 170 18.49 -7.63 23.64
N THR A 171 19.53 -6.81 23.79
CA THR A 171 20.18 -6.15 22.64
C THR A 171 21.31 -6.97 22.04
N LEU A 172 21.49 -8.21 22.47
CA LEU A 172 22.55 -9.11 22.03
C LEU A 172 22.02 -10.38 21.35
N ASP A 173 20.71 -10.47 21.15
CA ASP A 173 20.06 -11.69 20.64
C ASP A 173 20.47 -12.02 19.20
N ALA A 174 20.76 -10.99 18.38
CA ALA A 174 21.15 -11.17 17.00
C ALA A 174 22.61 -11.58 16.80
N GLN A 175 23.48 -11.55 17.81
CA GLN A 175 24.92 -11.81 17.62
C GLN A 175 25.22 -13.14 16.94
N ALA A 176 24.52 -14.21 17.35
CA ALA A 176 24.76 -15.55 16.81
C ALA A 176 24.29 -15.72 15.34
N ALA A 177 23.35 -14.91 14.89
CA ALA A 177 22.76 -14.97 13.56
C ALA A 177 23.21 -13.80 12.67
N PHE A 178 24.05 -12.89 13.18
CA PHE A 178 24.48 -11.72 12.43
C PHE A 178 25.38 -12.10 11.25
N ASN A 179 25.02 -11.58 10.10
CA ASN A 179 25.78 -11.78 8.86
C ASN A 179 26.08 -10.42 8.22
N VAL A 180 27.35 -10.02 8.29
CA VAL A 180 27.81 -8.72 7.77
C VAL A 180 27.59 -8.57 6.27
N GLU A 181 27.74 -9.65 5.51
CA GLU A 181 27.53 -9.63 4.06
C GLU A 181 26.07 -9.37 3.70
N GLN A 182 25.12 -9.92 4.47
CA GLN A 182 23.68 -9.63 4.31
C GLN A 182 23.34 -8.18 4.65
N VAL A 183 23.99 -7.62 5.69
CA VAL A 183 23.78 -6.23 6.09
C VAL A 183 24.38 -5.26 5.08
N LYS A 184 25.56 -5.57 4.56
CA LYS A 184 26.23 -4.77 3.52
C LYS A 184 25.60 -4.94 2.15
N ALA A 185 24.97 -6.08 1.88
CA ALA A 185 24.24 -6.28 0.64
C ALA A 185 23.02 -5.36 0.61
N ALA A 186 23.03 -4.39 -0.28
CA ALA A 186 21.87 -3.54 -0.53
C ALA A 186 20.71 -4.40 -1.03
N ASN A 187 19.81 -4.86 -0.14
CA ASN A 187 18.73 -5.77 -0.48
C ASN A 187 17.51 -5.51 0.40
N THR A 188 16.38 -5.17 -0.23
CA THR A 188 15.11 -4.95 0.48
C THR A 188 14.57 -6.21 1.17
N TYR A 189 15.12 -7.39 0.88
CA TYR A 189 14.75 -8.61 1.59
C TYR A 189 15.14 -8.57 3.08
N PHE A 190 16.24 -7.88 3.42
CA PHE A 190 16.75 -7.75 4.78
C PHE A 190 16.58 -6.36 5.39
N THR A 191 16.22 -5.36 4.57
CA THR A 191 16.23 -3.95 4.97
C THR A 191 14.83 -3.36 4.89
N PHE A 192 14.43 -2.62 5.92
CA PHE A 192 13.22 -1.81 5.90
C PHE A 192 13.41 -0.56 5.03
N THR A 193 12.39 -0.22 4.28
CA THR A 193 12.32 1.08 3.61
C THR A 193 12.01 2.18 4.64
N GLN A 194 12.17 3.44 4.25
CA GLN A 194 11.85 4.57 5.13
C GLN A 194 10.41 4.52 5.65
N GLU A 195 9.44 4.22 4.80
CA GLU A 195 8.03 4.08 5.21
C GLU A 195 7.79 2.91 6.14
N GLU A 196 8.50 1.83 5.93
CA GLU A 196 8.42 0.65 6.79
C GLU A 196 8.98 0.93 8.17
N GLY A 197 10.05 1.72 8.27
CA GLY A 197 10.56 2.23 9.55
C GLY A 197 9.51 3.05 10.30
N LEU A 198 8.77 3.91 9.59
CA LEU A 198 7.64 4.66 10.18
C LEU A 198 6.49 3.75 10.61
N SER A 199 6.15 2.74 9.80
CA SER A 199 5.12 1.74 10.16
C SER A 199 5.51 0.95 11.40
N MET A 200 6.78 0.53 11.52
CA MET A 200 7.29 -0.15 12.71
C MET A 200 7.27 0.75 13.94
N THR A 201 7.64 2.02 13.78
CA THR A 201 7.54 3.03 14.86
C THR A 201 6.08 3.18 15.33
N ALA A 202 5.11 3.25 14.42
CA ALA A 202 3.70 3.32 14.76
C ALA A 202 3.21 2.06 15.49
N ILE A 203 3.62 0.86 15.04
CA ILE A 203 3.30 -0.41 15.70
C ILE A 203 3.88 -0.46 17.12
N HIS A 204 5.16 -0.11 17.27
CA HIS A 204 5.81 -0.08 18.56
C HIS A 204 5.13 0.89 19.51
N THR A 205 4.78 2.07 19.04
CA THR A 205 4.03 3.10 19.78
C THR A 205 2.68 2.57 20.28
N LEU A 206 1.92 1.88 19.43
CA LEU A 206 0.62 1.30 19.83
C LEU A 206 0.75 0.15 20.83
N SER A 207 1.86 -0.58 20.82
CA SER A 207 2.11 -1.70 21.74
C SER A 207 2.63 -1.26 23.10
N ALA A 208 3.15 -0.04 23.21
CA ALA A 208 3.73 0.49 24.43
C ALA A 208 2.67 0.78 25.50
N LYS A 209 2.90 0.26 26.72
CA LYS A 209 1.96 0.42 27.83
C LYS A 209 2.11 1.76 28.56
N SER A 210 3.28 2.37 28.56
CA SER A 210 3.53 3.73 29.05
C SER A 210 4.91 4.20 28.62
N TYR A 211 5.00 5.43 28.12
CA TYR A 211 6.27 6.10 27.89
C TYR A 211 6.20 7.47 28.54
N GLN A 212 6.78 7.60 29.72
CA GLN A 212 6.89 8.91 30.37
C GLN A 212 7.86 9.79 29.57
N GLY A 213 7.36 10.91 29.07
CA GLY A 213 8.17 11.95 28.43
C GLY A 213 8.40 11.81 26.93
N CYS A 214 7.78 10.84 26.26
CA CYS A 214 7.92 10.66 24.82
C CYS A 214 6.82 11.37 24.05
N VAL A 215 7.19 12.29 23.17
CA VAL A 215 6.26 12.90 22.23
C VAL A 215 6.07 11.94 21.06
N TYR A 216 4.93 11.26 21.04
CA TYR A 216 4.55 10.44 19.89
C TYR A 216 4.04 11.31 18.77
N ASN A 217 4.74 11.25 17.71
CA ASN A 217 4.17 11.53 16.45
C ASN A 217 3.71 10.19 15.84
N LEU A 218 2.47 9.84 16.08
CA LEU A 218 1.68 9.19 15.05
C LEU A 218 1.54 10.22 13.94
N ASP A 219 2.66 10.64 13.38
CA ASP A 219 2.65 11.49 12.23
C ASP A 219 2.02 10.70 11.11
N GLY A 220 0.86 10.78 11.26
CA GLY A 220 -0.39 10.43 10.73
C GLY A 220 -0.44 10.06 9.29
N ASN A 221 0.54 9.35 8.79
CA ASN A 221 0.43 8.84 7.44
C ASN A 221 -0.48 7.63 7.39
N PHE A 222 -0.71 6.95 8.51
CA PHE A 222 -1.46 5.71 8.49
C PHE A 222 -2.61 5.77 9.48
N GLY A 223 -3.79 5.42 9.01
CA GLY A 223 -4.91 5.19 9.92
C GLY A 223 -4.57 4.06 10.89
N VAL A 224 -5.05 4.18 12.12
CA VAL A 224 -4.77 3.19 13.19
C VAL A 224 -5.17 1.77 12.79
N LEU A 225 -6.21 1.62 11.96
CA LEU A 225 -6.67 0.30 11.51
C LEU A 225 -5.62 -0.44 10.68
N SER A 226 -4.94 0.24 9.75
CA SER A 226 -3.86 -0.38 8.96
C SER A 226 -2.68 -0.79 9.84
N THR A 227 -2.32 0.07 10.80
CA THR A 227 -1.28 -0.22 11.78
C THR A 227 -1.62 -1.45 12.63
N LEU A 228 -2.89 -1.60 13.05
CA LEU A 228 -3.34 -2.78 13.80
C LEU A 228 -3.25 -4.08 12.97
N PHE A 229 -3.57 -4.05 11.69
CA PHE A 229 -3.40 -5.23 10.82
C PHE A 229 -1.93 -5.63 10.67
N MET A 230 -1.05 -4.65 10.46
CA MET A 230 0.39 -4.89 10.41
C MET A 230 0.93 -5.36 11.77
N ALA A 231 0.48 -4.75 12.86
CA ALA A 231 0.83 -5.15 14.24
C ALA A 231 0.43 -6.60 14.53
N GLY A 232 -0.72 -7.05 14.02
CA GLY A 232 -1.16 -8.44 14.15
C GLY A 232 -0.18 -9.43 13.52
N SER A 233 0.34 -9.13 12.33
CA SER A 233 1.37 -9.99 11.71
C SER A 233 2.72 -9.89 12.42
N VAL A 234 3.12 -8.71 12.89
CA VAL A 234 4.34 -8.52 13.68
C VAL A 234 4.24 -9.24 15.03
N ALA A 235 3.08 -9.26 15.67
CA ALA A 235 2.87 -10.00 16.91
C ALA A 235 3.01 -11.54 16.74
N ILE A 236 2.70 -12.07 15.55
CA ILE A 236 2.79 -13.50 15.25
C ILE A 236 4.21 -13.90 14.82
N PHE A 237 4.84 -13.11 13.97
CA PHE A 237 6.11 -13.46 13.29
C PHE A 237 7.32 -12.65 13.80
N GLY A 238 7.15 -11.83 14.84
CA GLY A 238 8.20 -10.96 15.37
C GLY A 238 8.46 -9.72 14.52
N GLN A 239 9.38 -8.86 14.97
CA GLN A 239 9.79 -7.63 14.28
C GLN A 239 10.69 -7.95 13.09
N SER A 240 10.10 -8.39 12.00
CA SER A 240 10.81 -8.79 10.79
C SER A 240 10.23 -8.09 9.55
N VAL A 241 11.05 -8.00 8.51
CA VAL A 241 10.63 -7.42 7.21
C VAL A 241 9.45 -8.20 6.64
N PHE A 242 9.49 -9.54 6.72
CA PHE A 242 8.40 -10.41 6.29
C PHE A 242 7.09 -10.09 7.03
N ALA A 243 7.16 -10.00 8.36
CA ALA A 243 5.97 -9.80 9.20
C ALA A 243 5.26 -8.48 8.87
N LEU A 244 6.03 -7.40 8.69
CA LEU A 244 5.47 -6.09 8.39
C LEU A 244 4.78 -6.06 7.02
N ARG A 245 5.34 -6.73 6.02
CA ARG A 245 4.83 -6.75 4.64
C ARG A 245 3.70 -7.74 4.42
N LEU A 246 3.48 -8.69 5.32
CA LEU A 246 2.53 -9.79 5.11
C LEU A 246 1.09 -9.29 4.91
N ALA A 247 0.59 -8.41 5.78
CA ALA A 247 -0.77 -7.89 5.69
C ALA A 247 -1.00 -7.06 4.40
N PRO A 248 -0.14 -6.09 4.02
CA PRO A 248 -0.22 -5.40 2.74
C PRO A 248 -0.16 -6.33 1.53
N PHE A 249 0.69 -7.36 1.57
CA PHE A 249 0.82 -8.30 0.45
C PHE A 249 -0.44 -9.16 0.26
N ILE A 250 -1.02 -9.68 1.32
CA ILE A 250 -2.31 -10.39 1.26
C ILE A 250 -3.39 -9.46 0.71
N ALA A 251 -3.42 -8.21 1.14
CA ALA A 251 -4.36 -7.23 0.63
C ALA A 251 -4.18 -6.94 -0.86
N SER A 252 -2.94 -6.93 -1.38
CA SER A 252 -2.68 -6.81 -2.81
C SER A 252 -3.26 -7.99 -3.61
N ALA A 253 -3.17 -9.22 -3.08
CA ALA A 253 -3.81 -10.38 -3.68
C ALA A 253 -5.35 -10.27 -3.64
N ILE A 254 -5.92 -9.74 -2.55
CA ILE A 254 -7.37 -9.45 -2.45
C ILE A 254 -7.78 -8.37 -3.46
N ALA A 255 -6.96 -7.34 -3.66
CA ALA A 255 -7.21 -6.32 -4.68
C ALA A 255 -7.27 -6.92 -6.08
N LEU A 256 -6.37 -7.86 -6.41
CA LEU A 256 -6.37 -8.60 -7.68
C LEU A 256 -7.66 -9.43 -7.85
N VAL A 257 -8.16 -10.06 -6.78
CA VAL A 257 -9.45 -10.77 -6.80
C VAL A 257 -10.61 -9.83 -7.06
N PHE A 258 -10.69 -8.70 -6.36
CA PHE A 258 -11.75 -7.71 -6.58
C PHE A 258 -11.69 -7.10 -7.99
N LEU A 259 -10.51 -6.86 -8.52
CA LEU A 259 -10.33 -6.39 -9.91
C LEU A 259 -10.88 -7.43 -10.90
N PHE A 260 -10.54 -8.71 -10.75
CA PHE A 260 -11.08 -9.78 -11.58
C PHE A 260 -12.62 -9.83 -11.52
N LEU A 261 -13.19 -9.80 -10.31
CA LEU A 261 -14.64 -9.86 -10.09
C LEU A 261 -15.35 -8.63 -10.68
N LEU A 262 -14.80 -7.42 -10.48
CA LEU A 262 -15.33 -6.18 -11.04
C LEU A 262 -15.31 -6.22 -12.57
N CYS A 263 -14.20 -6.61 -13.16
CA CYS A 263 -14.06 -6.71 -14.61
C CYS A 263 -14.95 -7.83 -15.20
N LYS A 264 -15.12 -8.96 -14.50
CA LYS A 264 -16.05 -10.01 -14.92
C LYS A 264 -17.49 -9.49 -15.00
N ASP A 265 -17.93 -8.72 -14.00
CA ASP A 265 -19.27 -8.13 -14.02
C ASP A 265 -19.38 -6.95 -15.02
N LEU A 266 -18.31 -6.21 -15.26
CA LEU A 266 -18.27 -5.07 -16.17
C LEU A 266 -18.25 -5.52 -17.64
N PHE A 267 -17.31 -6.39 -18.00
CA PHE A 267 -17.17 -6.93 -19.36
C PHE A 267 -18.20 -8.04 -19.70
N LYS A 268 -18.87 -8.62 -18.68
CA LYS A 268 -19.73 -9.81 -18.83
C LYS A 268 -19.00 -10.98 -19.51
N SER A 269 -17.69 -11.09 -19.27
CA SER A 269 -16.81 -12.08 -19.86
C SER A 269 -15.67 -12.45 -18.90
N GLU A 270 -15.49 -13.75 -18.65
CA GLU A 270 -14.39 -14.26 -17.84
C GLU A 270 -13.04 -14.10 -18.56
N LYS A 271 -13.03 -14.17 -19.90
CA LYS A 271 -11.85 -13.98 -20.72
C LYS A 271 -11.24 -12.59 -20.52
N TYR A 272 -12.05 -11.53 -20.72
CA TYR A 272 -11.57 -10.15 -20.58
C TYR A 272 -11.20 -9.81 -19.14
N ALA A 273 -11.94 -10.33 -18.15
CA ALA A 273 -11.61 -10.18 -16.74
C ALA A 273 -10.27 -10.83 -16.40
N PHE A 274 -10.02 -12.04 -16.89
CA PHE A 274 -8.76 -12.74 -16.73
C PHE A 274 -7.58 -11.94 -17.29
N PHE A 275 -7.69 -11.47 -18.53
CA PHE A 275 -6.60 -10.69 -19.13
C PHE A 275 -6.38 -9.35 -18.42
N THR A 276 -7.43 -8.68 -17.93
CA THR A 276 -7.25 -7.47 -17.09
C THR A 276 -6.46 -7.79 -15.83
N ALA A 277 -6.83 -8.83 -15.10
CA ALA A 277 -6.15 -9.24 -13.87
C ALA A 277 -4.71 -9.70 -14.14
N LEU A 278 -4.47 -10.45 -15.21
CA LEU A 278 -3.14 -10.88 -15.63
C LEU A 278 -2.24 -9.68 -15.98
N LEU A 279 -2.74 -8.75 -16.78
CA LEU A 279 -1.99 -7.55 -17.17
C LEU A 279 -1.71 -6.64 -15.98
N PHE A 280 -2.65 -6.51 -15.03
CA PHE A 280 -2.41 -5.78 -13.79
C PHE A 280 -1.32 -6.47 -12.94
N ALA A 281 -1.37 -7.80 -12.79
CA ALA A 281 -0.34 -8.54 -12.08
C ALA A 281 1.05 -8.39 -12.72
N LEU A 282 1.12 -8.46 -14.07
CA LEU A 282 2.35 -8.23 -14.83
C LEU A 282 2.73 -6.74 -14.91
N GLY A 283 1.85 -5.84 -14.54
CA GLY A 283 2.10 -4.39 -14.49
C GLY A 283 3.15 -3.95 -13.47
N GLY A 284 3.46 -4.80 -12.50
CA GLY A 284 4.45 -4.56 -11.45
C GLY A 284 3.95 -3.69 -10.30
N VAL A 285 3.11 -2.69 -10.55
CA VAL A 285 2.63 -1.72 -9.54
C VAL A 285 1.96 -2.41 -8.35
N GLY A 286 0.99 -3.30 -8.61
CA GLY A 286 0.28 -4.02 -7.54
C GLY A 286 1.21 -4.91 -6.70
N LEU A 287 2.22 -5.51 -7.34
CA LEU A 287 3.23 -6.31 -6.67
C LEU A 287 4.14 -5.45 -5.79
N THR A 288 4.68 -4.35 -6.34
CA THR A 288 5.56 -3.43 -5.59
C THR A 288 4.84 -2.84 -4.39
N VAL A 289 3.62 -2.31 -4.56
CA VAL A 289 2.84 -1.70 -3.48
C VAL A 289 2.47 -2.71 -2.40
N GLY A 290 2.17 -3.97 -2.78
CA GLY A 290 1.91 -5.06 -1.83
C GLY A 290 3.16 -5.48 -1.03
N ARG A 291 4.35 -5.16 -1.52
CA ARG A 291 5.63 -5.50 -0.87
C ARG A 291 6.21 -4.37 -0.02
N VAL A 292 5.50 -3.28 0.13
CA VAL A 292 5.83 -2.20 1.07
C VAL A 292 4.97 -2.37 2.32
N GLY A 293 5.59 -2.39 3.48
CA GLY A 293 4.92 -2.46 4.79
C GLY A 293 4.20 -1.16 5.13
N ALA A 294 3.21 -0.78 4.30
CA ALA A 294 2.44 0.45 4.37
C ALA A 294 0.96 0.17 4.00
N PRO A 295 0.00 1.04 4.34
CA PRO A 295 -1.43 0.77 4.18
C PRO A 295 -1.93 0.68 2.74
N TYR A 296 -1.18 1.14 1.76
CA TYR A 296 -1.67 1.47 0.42
C TYR A 296 -2.31 0.30 -0.34
N ALA A 297 -1.75 -0.90 -0.24
CA ALA A 297 -2.34 -2.09 -0.84
C ALA A 297 -3.67 -2.48 -0.15
N MET A 298 -3.75 -2.30 1.17
CA MET A 298 -4.96 -2.59 1.95
C MET A 298 -6.08 -1.62 1.59
N VAL A 299 -5.76 -0.33 1.46
CA VAL A 299 -6.69 0.72 1.02
C VAL A 299 -7.14 0.47 -0.42
N ALA A 300 -6.23 0.13 -1.34
CA ALA A 300 -6.58 -0.19 -2.72
C ALA A 300 -7.54 -1.40 -2.81
N ALA A 301 -7.31 -2.44 -2.02
CA ALA A 301 -8.22 -3.59 -1.92
C ALA A 301 -9.62 -3.18 -1.44
N ALA A 302 -9.68 -2.32 -0.42
CA ALA A 302 -10.94 -1.82 0.12
C ALA A 302 -11.69 -0.94 -0.91
N ILE A 303 -10.98 -0.05 -1.62
CA ILE A 303 -11.57 0.78 -2.69
C ILE A 303 -12.12 -0.09 -3.83
N LEU A 304 -11.35 -1.07 -4.30
CA LEU A 304 -11.78 -2.00 -5.36
C LEU A 304 -12.96 -2.86 -4.90
N GLY A 305 -12.96 -3.31 -3.64
CA GLY A 305 -14.09 -4.01 -3.02
C GLY A 305 -15.36 -3.16 -3.01
N SER A 306 -15.25 -1.91 -2.54
CA SER A 306 -16.37 -0.95 -2.54
C SER A 306 -16.90 -0.69 -3.96
N ALA A 307 -16.03 -0.46 -4.94
CA ALA A 307 -16.39 -0.28 -6.34
C ALA A 307 -17.08 -1.53 -6.93
N TYR A 308 -16.58 -2.73 -6.63
CA TYR A 308 -17.18 -3.99 -7.08
C TYR A 308 -18.60 -4.16 -6.55
N PHE A 309 -18.82 -3.96 -5.25
CA PHE A 309 -20.14 -4.14 -4.66
C PHE A 309 -21.12 -3.05 -5.11
N THR A 310 -20.68 -1.80 -5.27
CA THR A 310 -21.49 -0.73 -5.88
C THR A 310 -21.90 -1.10 -7.32
N HIS A 311 -20.95 -1.54 -8.14
CA HIS A 311 -21.26 -1.96 -9.51
C HIS A 311 -22.22 -3.14 -9.55
N ARG A 312 -22.01 -4.13 -8.68
CA ARG A 312 -22.83 -5.34 -8.58
C ARG A 312 -24.28 -5.05 -8.21
N PHE A 313 -24.52 -4.08 -7.33
CA PHE A 313 -25.86 -3.62 -6.99
C PHE A 313 -26.65 -3.20 -8.23
N PHE A 314 -26.06 -2.35 -9.08
CA PHE A 314 -26.72 -1.88 -10.31
C PHE A 314 -26.72 -2.90 -11.45
N SER A 315 -25.76 -3.81 -11.52
CA SER A 315 -25.61 -4.77 -12.63
C SER A 315 -26.49 -6.00 -12.48
N LYS A 316 -26.71 -6.51 -11.27
CA LYS A 316 -27.58 -7.66 -11.01
C LYS A 316 -29.05 -7.31 -10.89
N GLY A 317 -29.35 -6.02 -10.85
CA GLY A 317 -30.68 -5.50 -10.76
C GLY A 317 -31.26 -5.53 -9.34
N ILE A 318 -32.15 -4.59 -9.09
CA ILE A 318 -32.87 -4.45 -7.84
C ILE A 318 -34.16 -5.28 -7.98
N SER A 319 -34.25 -6.39 -7.25
CA SER A 319 -35.39 -7.29 -7.32
C SER A 319 -36.34 -7.04 -6.14
N SER A 320 -37.63 -6.86 -6.43
CA SER A 320 -38.66 -6.80 -5.42
C SER A 320 -38.85 -8.08 -4.61
N LYS A 321 -38.44 -9.23 -5.22
CA LYS A 321 -38.55 -10.54 -4.56
C LYS A 321 -37.45 -10.78 -3.51
N THR A 322 -36.30 -10.07 -3.59
CA THR A 322 -35.16 -10.26 -2.69
C THR A 322 -34.48 -8.93 -2.36
N PRO A 323 -35.19 -8.00 -1.66
CA PRO A 323 -34.67 -6.65 -1.39
C PRO A 323 -33.41 -6.68 -0.50
N LEU A 324 -33.37 -7.56 0.51
CA LEU A 324 -32.22 -7.72 1.41
C LEU A 324 -30.96 -8.18 0.67
N LYS A 325 -31.10 -9.12 -0.29
CA LYS A 325 -29.95 -9.58 -1.09
C LYS A 325 -29.41 -8.51 -2.03
N SER A 326 -30.28 -7.66 -2.53
CA SER A 326 -29.88 -6.49 -3.33
C SER A 326 -29.21 -5.45 -2.44
N GLY A 327 -29.82 -5.13 -1.28
CA GLY A 327 -29.29 -4.18 -0.29
C GLY A 327 -27.94 -4.60 0.29
N ALA A 328 -27.69 -5.88 0.51
CA ALA A 328 -26.42 -6.39 1.05
C ALA A 328 -25.18 -5.95 0.24
N ASN A 329 -25.30 -5.81 -1.09
CA ASN A 329 -24.18 -5.30 -1.89
C ASN A 329 -23.83 -3.84 -1.52
N LEU A 330 -24.82 -2.99 -1.21
CA LEU A 330 -24.56 -1.62 -0.77
C LEU A 330 -24.00 -1.57 0.64
N LEU A 331 -24.44 -2.49 1.52
CA LEU A 331 -23.87 -2.63 2.86
C LEU A 331 -22.38 -2.99 2.78
N PHE A 332 -22.01 -3.98 1.97
CA PHE A 332 -20.60 -4.31 1.74
C PHE A 332 -19.81 -3.18 1.10
N SER A 333 -20.40 -2.46 0.13
CA SER A 333 -19.76 -1.30 -0.47
C SER A 333 -19.43 -0.23 0.58
N GLY A 334 -20.40 0.12 1.44
CA GLY A 334 -20.21 1.08 2.52
C GLY A 334 -19.18 0.61 3.55
N ALA A 335 -19.20 -0.67 3.93
CA ALA A 335 -18.23 -1.24 4.85
C ALA A 335 -16.80 -1.15 4.30
N PHE A 336 -16.59 -1.54 3.05
CA PHE A 336 -15.26 -1.42 2.41
C PHE A 336 -14.81 0.04 2.26
N ALA A 337 -15.72 0.96 1.93
CA ALA A 337 -15.42 2.39 1.88
C ALA A 337 -14.98 2.95 3.24
N ALA A 338 -15.69 2.57 4.31
CA ALA A 338 -15.35 2.99 5.65
C ALA A 338 -14.03 2.39 6.15
N VAL A 339 -13.76 1.12 5.82
CA VAL A 339 -12.47 0.48 6.10
C VAL A 339 -11.34 1.21 5.38
N ALA A 340 -11.54 1.61 4.11
CA ALA A 340 -10.53 2.39 3.38
C ALA A 340 -10.21 3.72 4.09
N ILE A 341 -11.25 4.47 4.53
CA ILE A 341 -11.07 5.74 5.25
C ILE A 341 -10.38 5.53 6.60
N ALA A 342 -10.70 4.44 7.30
CA ALA A 342 -10.09 4.13 8.60
C ALA A 342 -8.62 3.66 8.50
N MET A 343 -8.23 3.11 7.34
CA MET A 343 -6.84 2.74 7.05
C MET A 343 -6.00 3.91 6.58
N GLU A 344 -6.60 4.84 5.83
CA GLU A 344 -5.95 6.03 5.29
C GLU A 344 -7.02 7.12 5.08
N THR A 345 -6.93 8.19 5.85
CA THR A 345 -7.98 9.24 5.86
C THR A 345 -8.18 9.89 4.50
N LEU A 346 -7.10 10.10 3.74
CA LEU A 346 -7.19 10.70 2.40
C LEU A 346 -7.91 9.81 1.38
N SER A 347 -8.17 8.54 1.70
CA SER A 347 -9.01 7.66 0.87
C SER A 347 -10.46 8.14 0.75
N ILE A 348 -10.87 9.16 1.50
CA ILE A 348 -12.15 9.86 1.29
C ILE A 348 -12.28 10.38 -0.15
N VAL A 349 -11.17 10.74 -0.82
CA VAL A 349 -11.18 11.22 -2.21
C VAL A 349 -11.60 10.13 -3.20
N PRO A 350 -10.95 8.95 -3.27
CA PRO A 350 -11.42 7.86 -4.12
C PRO A 350 -12.78 7.31 -3.68
N VAL A 351 -13.14 7.37 -2.40
CA VAL A 351 -14.49 7.00 -1.92
C VAL A 351 -15.54 7.98 -2.45
N ALA A 352 -15.24 9.28 -2.51
CA ALA A 352 -16.12 10.26 -3.16
C ALA A 352 -16.36 9.95 -4.64
N ALA A 353 -15.33 9.46 -5.36
CA ALA A 353 -15.52 9.00 -6.74
C ALA A 353 -16.49 7.79 -6.84
N ILE A 354 -16.48 6.88 -5.86
CA ILE A 354 -17.45 5.78 -5.80
C ILE A 354 -18.88 6.29 -5.55
N LEU A 355 -19.05 7.35 -4.72
CA LEU A 355 -20.34 8.01 -4.54
C LEU A 355 -20.85 8.63 -5.86
N VAL A 356 -19.97 9.24 -6.64
CA VAL A 356 -20.31 9.74 -7.98
C VAL A 356 -20.75 8.60 -8.90
N LEU A 357 -20.06 7.46 -8.89
CA LEU A 357 -20.46 6.27 -9.64
C LEU A 357 -21.83 5.74 -9.19
N PHE A 358 -22.12 5.79 -7.90
CA PHE A 358 -23.44 5.46 -7.37
C PHE A 358 -24.50 6.41 -7.93
N GLY A 359 -24.26 7.73 -7.93
CA GLY A 359 -25.12 8.74 -8.52
C GLY A 359 -25.42 8.48 -10.00
N PHE A 360 -24.41 8.11 -10.80
CA PHE A 360 -24.61 7.67 -12.19
C PHE A 360 -25.46 6.40 -12.31
N GLY A 361 -25.30 5.47 -11.36
CA GLY A 361 -26.14 4.27 -11.28
C GLY A 361 -27.60 4.61 -11.07
N VAL A 362 -27.90 5.56 -10.17
CA VAL A 362 -29.25 6.07 -9.90
C VAL A 362 -29.82 6.81 -11.12
N ALA A 363 -29.05 7.73 -11.71
CA ALA A 363 -29.46 8.45 -12.92
C ALA A 363 -29.83 7.50 -14.08
N ARG A 364 -29.15 6.35 -14.15
CA ARG A 364 -29.46 5.32 -15.13
C ARG A 364 -30.83 4.66 -14.88
N ILE A 365 -31.27 4.50 -13.64
CA ILE A 365 -32.62 3.98 -13.32
C ILE A 365 -33.67 4.96 -13.87
N TYR A 366 -33.47 6.26 -13.67
CA TYR A 366 -34.37 7.30 -14.20
C TYR A 366 -34.41 7.29 -15.73
N LYS A 367 -33.24 7.21 -16.38
CA LYS A 367 -33.18 7.15 -17.85
C LYS A 367 -33.84 5.88 -18.41
N ALA A 368 -33.68 4.75 -17.73
CA ALA A 368 -34.31 3.50 -18.14
C ALA A 368 -35.82 3.52 -18.00
N GLU A 369 -36.37 4.17 -16.96
CA GLU A 369 -37.80 4.42 -16.79
C GLU A 369 -38.32 5.29 -17.93
N LYS A 370 -37.67 6.44 -18.18
CA LYS A 370 -38.07 7.35 -19.25
C LYS A 370 -38.16 6.62 -20.60
N LEU A 371 -37.12 5.85 -20.95
CA LEU A 371 -37.12 5.06 -22.17
C LEU A 371 -38.20 3.97 -22.21
N ALA A 372 -38.55 3.37 -21.06
CA ALA A 372 -39.61 2.38 -20.98
C ALA A 372 -40.97 3.02 -21.18
N LEU A 373 -41.20 4.22 -20.65
CA LEU A 373 -42.42 4.99 -20.81
C LEU A 373 -42.57 5.53 -22.26
N GLU A 374 -41.47 6.02 -22.86
CA GLU A 374 -41.46 6.45 -24.28
C GLU A 374 -41.86 5.31 -25.24
N LYS A 375 -41.42 4.07 -24.95
CA LYS A 375 -41.80 2.89 -25.73
C LYS A 375 -43.30 2.52 -25.63
N LEU A 376 -43.95 2.94 -24.55
CA LEU A 376 -45.40 2.78 -24.34
C LEU A 376 -46.22 3.97 -24.87
N GLY A 377 -45.54 4.91 -25.59
CA GLY A 377 -46.22 6.06 -26.19
C GLY A 377 -46.38 7.27 -25.28
N VAL A 378 -45.89 7.21 -24.03
CA VAL A 378 -45.93 8.35 -23.10
C VAL A 378 -44.97 9.44 -23.56
N GLY A 379 -45.46 10.62 -23.92
CA GLY A 379 -44.68 11.76 -24.44
C GLY A 379 -44.74 11.94 -25.96
N LYS A 380 -45.54 11.15 -26.68
CA LYS A 380 -45.93 11.36 -28.05
C LYS A 380 -47.46 11.60 -28.09
N GLU A 381 -47.98 12.39 -27.15
CA GLU A 381 -49.39 12.78 -27.19
C GLU A 381 -49.62 13.66 -28.43
N GLU A 382 -50.08 13.03 -29.53
CA GLU A 382 -50.97 13.75 -30.47
C GLU A 382 -52.27 14.02 -29.70
N GLU A 383 -52.62 15.29 -29.53
CA GLU A 383 -53.83 15.74 -28.85
C GLU A 383 -55.03 14.93 -29.34
N GLY A 384 -55.57 14.05 -28.45
CA GLY A 384 -56.82 13.35 -28.69
C GLY A 384 -56.84 11.83 -28.67
N GLN A 385 -55.73 11.12 -28.51
CA GLN A 385 -55.75 9.65 -28.44
C GLN A 385 -55.94 9.19 -26.95
N GLU A 386 -57.11 8.69 -26.61
CA GLU A 386 -57.34 8.00 -25.33
C GLU A 386 -56.50 6.71 -25.29
N LEU A 387 -55.64 6.62 -24.28
CA LEU A 387 -54.83 5.42 -24.01
C LEU A 387 -55.78 4.24 -23.67
N ASP A 388 -55.59 3.10 -24.35
CA ASP A 388 -56.29 1.86 -24.01
C ASP A 388 -56.01 1.41 -22.57
N GLU A 389 -56.96 0.76 -21.95
CA GLU A 389 -56.84 0.27 -20.57
C GLU A 389 -55.62 -0.64 -20.36
N THR A 390 -55.25 -1.41 -21.38
CA THR A 390 -54.06 -2.27 -21.40
C THR A 390 -52.78 -1.45 -21.35
N GLN A 391 -52.75 -0.33 -22.07
CA GLN A 391 -51.62 0.62 -22.05
C GLN A 391 -51.53 1.34 -20.71
N LYS A 392 -52.67 1.77 -20.12
CA LYS A 392 -52.72 2.39 -18.78
C LYS A 392 -52.16 1.43 -17.71
N LYS A 393 -52.53 0.14 -17.75
CA LYS A 393 -52.02 -0.90 -16.86
C LYS A 393 -50.52 -1.13 -17.06
N ALA A 394 -50.04 -1.16 -18.31
CA ALA A 394 -48.60 -1.33 -18.62
C ALA A 394 -47.78 -0.13 -18.11
N ILE A 395 -48.24 1.09 -18.31
CA ILE A 395 -47.62 2.32 -17.80
C ILE A 395 -47.59 2.33 -16.26
N ALA A 396 -48.67 1.96 -15.61
CA ALA A 396 -48.72 1.85 -14.15
C ALA A 396 -47.76 0.80 -13.62
N GLY A 397 -47.63 -0.35 -14.32
CA GLY A 397 -46.66 -1.41 -14.01
C GLY A 397 -45.21 -0.93 -14.12
N VAL A 398 -44.87 -0.22 -15.20
CA VAL A 398 -43.53 0.37 -15.37
C VAL A 398 -43.23 1.39 -14.28
N LYS A 399 -44.13 2.32 -14.01
CA LYS A 399 -43.98 3.34 -12.95
C LYS A 399 -43.81 2.68 -11.58
N ALA A 400 -44.57 1.64 -11.26
CA ALA A 400 -44.46 0.90 -10.00
C ALA A 400 -43.13 0.18 -9.87
N GLU A 401 -42.65 -0.51 -10.93
CA GLU A 401 -41.38 -1.22 -10.92
C GLU A 401 -40.20 -0.27 -10.77
N TYR A 402 -40.13 0.78 -11.58
CA TYR A 402 -39.03 1.75 -11.50
C TYR A 402 -39.16 2.64 -10.25
N GLY A 403 -40.34 2.96 -9.79
CA GLY A 403 -40.59 3.63 -8.50
C GLY A 403 -40.03 2.82 -7.33
N TYR A 404 -40.22 1.48 -7.36
CA TYR A 404 -39.60 0.58 -6.39
C TYR A 404 -38.06 0.60 -6.48
N LYS A 405 -37.49 0.46 -7.69
CA LYS A 405 -36.03 0.50 -7.91
C LYS A 405 -35.41 1.81 -7.40
N LYS A 406 -36.07 2.94 -7.63
CA LYS A 406 -35.65 4.25 -7.12
C LYS A 406 -35.68 4.29 -5.60
N ARG A 407 -36.81 3.88 -4.99
CA ARG A 407 -36.97 3.86 -3.52
C ARG A 407 -35.88 2.98 -2.88
N VAL A 408 -35.66 1.80 -3.39
CA VAL A 408 -34.60 0.91 -2.88
C VAL A 408 -33.20 1.54 -3.06
N ALA A 409 -32.92 2.13 -4.22
CA ALA A 409 -31.64 2.79 -4.45
C ALA A 409 -31.43 3.98 -3.50
N PHE A 410 -32.43 4.82 -3.28
CA PHE A 410 -32.34 5.98 -2.39
C PHE A 410 -32.39 5.60 -0.91
N SER A 411 -33.33 4.72 -0.50
CA SER A 411 -33.50 4.40 0.92
C SER A 411 -32.37 3.49 1.44
N PHE A 412 -31.99 2.45 0.68
CA PHE A 412 -30.90 1.58 1.08
C PHE A 412 -29.52 2.14 0.71
N GLY A 413 -29.41 2.85 -0.43
CA GLY A 413 -28.14 3.41 -0.87
C GLY A 413 -27.70 4.60 -0.04
N GLY A 414 -28.57 5.58 0.15
CA GLY A 414 -28.28 6.76 0.96
C GLY A 414 -28.13 6.42 2.44
N LEU A 415 -29.14 5.77 3.01
CA LEU A 415 -29.16 5.41 4.43
C LEU A 415 -28.11 4.36 4.79
N ALA A 416 -27.96 3.31 3.98
CA ALA A 416 -26.99 2.28 4.26
C ALA A 416 -25.56 2.79 4.07
N PHE A 417 -25.32 3.63 3.06
CA PHE A 417 -23.98 4.20 2.85
C PHE A 417 -23.63 5.18 3.96
N VAL A 418 -24.50 6.11 4.29
CA VAL A 418 -24.28 7.09 5.37
C VAL A 418 -24.26 6.41 6.74
N ALA A 419 -25.24 5.57 7.04
CA ALA A 419 -25.31 4.89 8.33
C ALA A 419 -24.15 3.90 8.52
N LEU A 420 -23.77 3.15 7.48
CA LEU A 420 -22.65 2.21 7.55
C LEU A 420 -21.31 2.92 7.57
N THR A 421 -21.14 3.98 6.81
CA THR A 421 -19.92 4.80 6.86
C THR A 421 -19.79 5.43 8.24
N LEU A 422 -20.84 6.02 8.80
CA LEU A 422 -20.85 6.54 10.16
C LEU A 422 -20.65 5.43 11.20
N PHE A 423 -21.39 4.33 11.09
CA PHE A 423 -21.28 3.21 12.03
C PHE A 423 -19.90 2.56 11.99
N THR A 424 -19.35 2.28 10.79
CA THR A 424 -18.01 1.69 10.66
C THR A 424 -16.94 2.70 11.09
N PHE A 425 -17.11 3.98 10.77
CA PHE A 425 -16.22 5.04 11.23
C PHE A 425 -16.22 5.15 12.76
N LEU A 426 -17.39 5.13 13.39
CA LEU A 426 -17.52 5.16 14.85
C LEU A 426 -17.02 3.86 15.49
N ALA A 427 -17.36 2.70 14.92
CA ALA A 427 -16.92 1.40 15.44
C ALA A 427 -15.40 1.23 15.29
N VAL A 428 -14.84 1.56 14.15
CA VAL A 428 -13.39 1.56 13.93
C VAL A 428 -12.73 2.64 14.79
N GLY A 429 -13.33 3.81 14.92
CA GLY A 429 -12.91 4.86 15.84
C GLY A 429 -12.93 4.38 17.29
N ALA A 430 -13.94 3.63 17.71
CA ALA A 430 -14.00 3.05 19.05
C ALA A 430 -12.95 1.95 19.27
N ILE A 431 -12.70 1.09 18.28
CA ILE A 431 -11.64 0.09 18.33
C ILE A 431 -10.27 0.75 18.41
N CYS A 432 -10.07 1.82 17.66
CA CYS A 432 -8.82 2.56 17.60
C CYS A 432 -8.69 3.62 18.71
N TYR A 433 -9.78 3.95 19.41
CA TYR A 433 -9.82 5.03 20.40
C TYR A 433 -8.83 4.82 21.55
N LYS A 434 -8.83 3.62 22.12
CA LYS A 434 -7.95 3.31 23.26
C LYS A 434 -6.45 3.45 22.91
N PRO A 435 -5.97 2.91 21.79
CA PRO A 435 -4.63 3.17 21.30
C PRO A 435 -4.35 4.67 21.04
N LEU A 436 -5.29 5.40 20.43
CA LEU A 436 -5.13 6.83 20.19
C LEU A 436 -5.06 7.65 21.47
N VAL A 437 -5.91 7.36 22.46
CA VAL A 437 -5.86 8.02 23.77
C VAL A 437 -4.51 7.80 24.43
N LEU A 438 -3.98 6.57 24.41
CA LEU A 438 -2.66 6.29 24.99
C LEU A 438 -1.54 7.11 24.32
N VAL A 439 -1.68 7.36 23.03
CA VAL A 439 -0.73 8.19 22.30
C VAL A 439 -0.87 9.66 22.66
N TYR A 440 -2.08 10.22 22.66
CA TYR A 440 -2.32 11.64 22.91
C TYR A 440 -2.23 12.00 24.40
N ASP A 441 -2.52 11.11 25.33
CA ASP A 441 -2.31 11.34 26.76
C ASP A 441 -0.84 11.58 27.10
N ASN A 442 0.07 10.93 26.38
CA ASN A 442 1.50 11.15 26.55
C ASN A 442 1.97 12.52 26.00
N VAL A 443 1.19 13.15 25.12
CA VAL A 443 1.47 14.49 24.57
C VAL A 443 0.92 15.63 25.46
N GLY A 444 0.27 15.30 26.59
CA GLY A 444 -0.28 16.30 27.53
C GLY A 444 -1.62 16.93 27.11
N THR A 445 -2.33 16.33 26.16
CA THR A 445 -3.65 16.80 25.70
C THR A 445 -4.79 16.12 26.46
N HIS A 446 -4.80 16.28 27.77
CA HIS A 446 -5.59 15.56 28.74
C HIS A 446 -7.10 15.78 28.75
N SER A 447 -7.79 16.04 27.66
CA SER A 447 -9.27 16.13 27.71
C SER A 447 -9.98 16.16 26.36
N MET A 448 -9.42 15.53 25.34
CA MET A 448 -10.12 15.47 24.05
C MET A 448 -11.32 14.53 24.13
N SER A 449 -12.50 15.01 23.70
CA SER A 449 -13.66 14.15 23.51
C SER A 449 -13.35 13.13 22.39
N PHE A 450 -14.02 11.97 22.43
CA PHE A 450 -13.90 10.92 21.42
C PHE A 450 -13.99 11.44 19.98
N LEU A 451 -14.98 12.29 19.69
CA LEU A 451 -15.15 12.87 18.35
C LEU A 451 -14.03 13.84 18.00
N SER A 452 -13.61 14.69 18.95
CA SER A 452 -12.51 15.63 18.75
C SER A 452 -11.22 14.88 18.43
N LEU A 453 -10.93 13.79 19.16
CA LEU A 453 -9.74 12.97 18.93
C LEU A 453 -9.70 12.37 17.52
N ILE A 454 -10.83 11.80 17.05
CA ILE A 454 -10.93 11.25 15.69
C ILE A 454 -10.76 12.33 14.64
N PHE A 455 -11.40 13.50 14.80
CA PHE A 455 -11.27 14.61 13.86
C PHE A 455 -9.88 15.20 13.86
N THR A 456 -9.25 15.35 15.03
CA THR A 456 -7.87 15.84 15.14
C THR A 456 -6.89 14.88 14.49
N ASN A 457 -7.02 13.57 14.75
CA ASN A 457 -6.19 12.57 14.10
C ASN A 457 -6.36 12.57 12.57
N ALA A 458 -7.61 12.73 12.07
CA ALA A 458 -7.87 12.82 10.65
C ALA A 458 -7.27 14.09 10.02
N LEU A 459 -7.37 15.24 10.71
CA LEU A 459 -6.81 16.51 10.26
C LEU A 459 -5.28 16.49 10.31
N ASP A 460 -4.70 15.91 11.35
CA ASP A 460 -3.25 15.79 11.49
C ASP A 460 -2.69 14.79 10.47
N SER A 461 -3.36 13.68 10.22
CA SER A 461 -3.05 12.81 9.09
C SER A 461 -3.04 13.56 7.76
N ALA A 462 -4.04 14.40 7.50
CA ALA A 462 -4.10 15.19 6.27
C ALA A 462 -3.00 16.28 6.20
N LYS A 463 -2.60 16.86 7.33
CA LYS A 463 -1.52 17.85 7.41
C LYS A 463 -0.15 17.22 7.29
N THR A 464 0.08 16.11 7.96
CA THR A 464 1.38 15.46 8.05
C THR A 464 1.68 14.58 6.83
N SER A 465 0.66 14.00 6.20
CA SER A 465 0.83 13.36 4.90
C SER A 465 1.36 14.35 3.85
N GLY A 466 1.15 15.65 4.03
CA GLY A 466 1.82 16.69 3.27
C GLY A 466 3.30 16.92 3.63
N LEU A 467 3.73 16.53 4.84
CA LEU A 467 5.11 16.72 5.31
C LEU A 467 5.98 15.47 5.11
N THR A 468 5.37 14.30 5.19
CA THR A 468 6.01 12.98 4.99
C THR A 468 5.72 12.39 3.63
N ALA A 469 4.75 12.98 2.86
CA ALA A 469 4.61 12.67 1.45
C ALA A 469 5.97 12.87 0.82
N TYR A 470 6.68 11.77 0.75
CA TYR A 470 7.95 11.62 0.07
C TYR A 470 8.52 12.94 -0.42
N THR A 471 9.36 13.58 0.35
CA THR A 471 10.43 14.39 -0.20
C THR A 471 11.44 13.45 -0.89
N VAL A 472 10.94 12.47 -1.63
CA VAL A 472 11.72 11.84 -2.64
C VAL A 472 11.87 12.94 -3.68
N GLU A 473 13.05 13.50 -3.77
CA GLU A 473 13.44 14.55 -4.75
C GLU A 473 13.04 14.16 -6.18
N ASN A 474 12.50 12.99 -6.37
CA ASN A 474 12.20 12.32 -7.62
C ASN A 474 10.78 11.74 -7.72
N THR A 475 9.76 12.35 -7.11
CA THR A 475 8.37 11.90 -7.37
C THR A 475 8.03 12.08 -8.84
N ALA A 476 7.62 11.00 -9.47
CA ALA A 476 7.11 11.02 -10.83
C ALA A 476 5.82 11.85 -10.88
N SER A 477 5.72 12.79 -11.83
CA SER A 477 4.47 13.52 -12.03
C SER A 477 3.35 12.55 -12.42
N VAL A 478 2.10 12.90 -12.11
CA VAL A 478 0.92 12.08 -12.45
C VAL A 478 0.85 11.78 -13.95
N PHE A 479 1.32 12.68 -14.79
CA PHE A 479 1.39 12.50 -16.25
C PHE A 479 2.42 11.44 -16.67
N SER A 480 3.45 11.19 -15.85
CA SER A 480 4.42 10.12 -16.11
C SER A 480 3.84 8.71 -15.94
N TRP A 481 2.62 8.59 -15.42
CA TRP A 481 1.93 7.29 -15.37
C TRP A 481 1.30 6.90 -16.71
N LEU A 482 0.92 7.89 -17.52
CA LEU A 482 0.44 7.63 -18.91
C LEU A 482 1.61 7.22 -19.82
N LEU A 483 2.73 7.91 -19.64
CA LEU A 483 3.99 7.60 -20.30
C LEU A 483 4.99 7.35 -19.19
N PRO A 484 5.50 6.13 -18.99
CA PRO A 484 6.39 5.79 -17.87
C PRO A 484 7.78 6.41 -18.06
N LEU A 485 7.82 7.74 -18.04
CA LEU A 485 9.04 8.52 -18.28
C LEU A 485 9.90 8.70 -17.02
N LYS A 486 9.33 8.40 -15.85
CA LYS A 486 10.00 8.53 -14.55
C LYS A 486 9.43 7.54 -13.55
N THR A 487 10.31 6.86 -12.83
CA THR A 487 9.96 5.95 -11.75
C THR A 487 9.93 6.69 -10.42
N THR A 488 8.98 6.36 -9.54
CA THR A 488 9.00 6.79 -8.15
C THR A 488 9.75 5.72 -7.35
N TYR A 489 10.92 6.05 -6.85
CA TYR A 489 11.70 5.14 -6.01
C TYR A 489 11.08 5.02 -4.62
N VAL A 490 10.99 3.80 -4.12
CA VAL A 490 10.63 3.50 -2.74
C VAL A 490 11.90 3.31 -1.91
N TYR A 491 12.92 2.71 -2.52
CA TYR A 491 14.23 2.52 -1.90
C TYR A 491 15.30 2.42 -2.99
N THR A 492 16.42 3.10 -2.78
CA THR A 492 17.61 2.99 -3.63
C THR A 492 18.84 2.79 -2.75
N ALA A 493 19.77 1.96 -3.20
CA ALA A 493 21.07 1.79 -2.56
C ALA A 493 22.14 1.53 -3.61
N HIS A 494 23.33 2.08 -3.37
CA HIS A 494 24.52 1.84 -4.17
C HIS A 494 25.60 1.25 -3.28
N THR A 495 26.09 0.09 -3.65
CA THR A 495 27.33 -0.46 -3.13
C THR A 495 28.35 -0.47 -4.27
N GLY A 496 29.65 -0.43 -4.00
CA GLY A 496 30.67 -0.25 -5.03
C GLY A 496 30.57 -1.18 -6.26
N THR A 497 29.85 -2.30 -6.17
CA THR A 497 29.68 -3.30 -7.24
C THR A 497 28.22 -3.56 -7.62
N GLN A 498 27.28 -3.09 -6.83
CA GLN A 498 25.85 -3.40 -7.00
C GLN A 498 24.99 -2.14 -6.92
N TYR A 499 23.91 -2.17 -7.69
CA TYR A 499 22.86 -1.18 -7.69
C TYR A 499 21.54 -1.83 -7.32
N LEU A 500 20.81 -1.20 -6.42
CA LEU A 500 19.46 -1.60 -6.06
C LEU A 500 18.50 -0.43 -6.32
N ALA A 501 17.46 -0.71 -7.07
CA ALA A 501 16.32 0.18 -7.23
C ALA A 501 15.06 -0.60 -6.96
N PHE A 502 14.35 -0.26 -5.89
CA PHE A 502 13.01 -0.74 -5.61
C PHE A 502 12.05 0.42 -5.83
N GLY A 503 11.17 0.30 -6.80
CA GLY A 503 10.40 1.46 -7.21
C GLY A 503 9.05 1.13 -7.81
N LEU A 504 8.19 2.15 -7.77
CA LEU A 504 6.91 2.18 -8.43
C LEU A 504 7.13 2.53 -9.90
N SER A 505 7.31 1.51 -10.71
CA SER A 505 7.37 1.63 -12.17
C SER A 505 6.25 0.80 -12.78
N MET A 506 5.49 1.40 -13.68
CA MET A 506 4.59 0.60 -14.50
C MET A 506 5.43 -0.14 -15.55
N ASN A 507 5.12 -1.43 -15.76
CA ASN A 507 5.67 -2.20 -16.85
C ASN A 507 5.56 -1.43 -18.17
N MET A 508 6.71 -1.07 -18.75
CA MET A 508 6.77 -0.18 -19.92
C MET A 508 6.03 -0.74 -21.13
N GLY A 509 6.20 -2.05 -21.40
CA GLY A 509 5.50 -2.70 -22.49
C GLY A 509 3.98 -2.62 -22.31
N LEU A 510 3.50 -2.88 -21.09
CA LEU A 510 2.08 -2.74 -20.75
C LEU A 510 1.60 -1.28 -20.85
N ALA A 511 2.38 -0.33 -20.40
CA ALA A 511 2.01 1.09 -20.46
C ALA A 511 1.81 1.57 -21.89
N PHE A 512 2.73 1.23 -22.81
CA PHE A 512 2.58 1.54 -24.24
C PHE A 512 1.36 0.85 -24.85
N LEU A 513 1.17 -0.44 -24.56
CA LEU A 513 0.02 -1.18 -25.07
C LEU A 513 -1.30 -0.60 -24.54
N SER A 514 -1.35 -0.22 -23.26
CA SER A 514 -2.53 0.41 -22.67
C SER A 514 -2.81 1.78 -23.26
N LEU A 515 -1.77 2.57 -23.55
CA LEU A 515 -1.90 3.87 -24.21
C LEU A 515 -2.44 3.73 -25.63
N VAL A 516 -1.89 2.80 -26.43
CA VAL A 516 -2.39 2.49 -27.77
C VAL A 516 -3.85 2.02 -27.71
N ALA A 517 -4.17 1.15 -26.74
CA ALA A 517 -5.52 0.66 -26.55
C ALA A 517 -6.49 1.78 -26.13
N LEU A 518 -6.04 2.72 -25.26
CA LEU A 518 -6.81 3.90 -24.86
C LEU A 518 -7.10 4.78 -26.10
N LEU A 519 -6.09 5.13 -26.89
CA LEU A 519 -6.26 5.94 -28.10
C LEU A 519 -7.19 5.26 -29.11
N PHE A 520 -6.97 3.97 -29.37
CA PHE A 520 -7.81 3.18 -30.27
C PHE A 520 -9.28 3.16 -29.82
N THR A 521 -9.54 2.87 -28.53
CA THR A 521 -10.90 2.84 -27.99
C THR A 521 -11.55 4.22 -27.98
N THR A 522 -10.77 5.29 -27.75
CA THR A 522 -11.26 6.67 -27.85
C THR A 522 -11.75 6.99 -29.26
N ILE A 523 -10.94 6.69 -30.28
CA ILE A 523 -11.31 6.88 -31.70
C ILE A 523 -12.57 6.05 -32.03
N ARG A 524 -12.60 4.79 -31.58
CA ARG A 524 -13.73 3.88 -31.83
C ARG A 524 -15.03 4.37 -31.19
N VAL A 525 -14.96 4.88 -29.95
CA VAL A 525 -16.12 5.46 -29.25
C VAL A 525 -16.57 6.76 -29.94
N ALA A 526 -15.64 7.64 -30.29
CA ALA A 526 -15.94 8.88 -31.02
C ALA A 526 -16.63 8.60 -32.36
N TYR A 527 -16.10 7.66 -33.16
CA TYR A 527 -16.71 7.23 -34.40
C TYR A 527 -18.15 6.70 -34.24
N GLY A 528 -18.36 5.92 -33.15
CA GLY A 528 -19.69 5.44 -32.81
C GLY A 528 -20.68 6.57 -32.47
N PHE A 529 -20.23 7.66 -31.88
CA PHE A 529 -21.07 8.84 -31.64
C PHE A 529 -21.42 9.55 -32.94
N VAL A 530 -20.45 9.74 -33.84
CA VAL A 530 -20.68 10.38 -35.16
C VAL A 530 -21.68 9.59 -36.00
N LYS A 531 -21.53 8.25 -36.04
CA LYS A 531 -22.45 7.37 -36.76
C LYS A 531 -23.79 7.14 -36.09
N LYS A 532 -24.02 7.70 -34.87
CA LYS A 532 -25.23 7.50 -34.06
C LYS A 532 -25.59 6.02 -33.86
N THR A 533 -24.59 5.12 -33.89
CA THR A 533 -24.83 3.70 -33.65
C THR A 533 -25.27 3.47 -32.21
N ALA A 534 -26.39 2.77 -32.02
CA ALA A 534 -27.02 2.56 -30.70
C ALA A 534 -27.29 1.07 -30.43
N ASP A 535 -26.51 0.15 -31.03
CA ASP A 535 -26.63 -1.25 -30.72
C ASP A 535 -26.19 -1.57 -29.28
N LYS A 536 -26.60 -2.74 -28.74
CA LYS A 536 -26.30 -3.13 -27.36
C LYS A 536 -24.80 -3.31 -27.10
N ALA A 537 -24.03 -3.73 -28.11
CA ALA A 537 -22.59 -3.94 -27.97
C ALA A 537 -21.87 -2.60 -27.89
N GLU A 538 -22.21 -1.66 -28.76
CA GLU A 538 -21.67 -0.30 -28.79
C GLU A 538 -21.98 0.48 -27.49
N LEU A 539 -23.23 0.40 -27.01
CA LEU A 539 -23.62 1.04 -25.75
C LEU A 539 -22.85 0.46 -24.55
N ARG A 540 -22.56 -0.86 -24.57
CA ARG A 540 -21.71 -1.49 -23.56
C ARG A 540 -20.27 -0.99 -23.64
N LEU A 541 -19.70 -0.93 -24.84
CA LEU A 541 -18.34 -0.44 -25.07
C LEU A 541 -18.17 0.98 -24.53
N ARG A 542 -19.05 1.90 -24.91
CA ARG A 542 -19.05 3.29 -24.44
C ARG A 542 -19.15 3.38 -22.93
N ARG A 543 -20.04 2.59 -22.33
CA ARG A 543 -20.21 2.57 -20.88
C ARG A 543 -18.93 2.16 -20.17
N ILE A 544 -18.27 1.07 -20.60
CA ILE A 544 -17.03 0.59 -19.97
C ILE A 544 -15.92 1.62 -20.17
N TYR A 545 -15.80 2.17 -21.38
CA TYR A 545 -14.84 3.23 -21.70
C TYR A 545 -14.94 4.41 -20.72
N PHE A 546 -16.15 4.96 -20.54
CA PHE A 546 -16.35 6.09 -19.62
C PHE A 546 -16.11 5.74 -18.16
N ILE A 547 -16.42 4.52 -17.71
CA ILE A 547 -16.12 4.07 -16.34
C ILE A 547 -14.60 4.02 -16.13
N LEU A 548 -13.84 3.43 -17.05
CA LEU A 548 -12.39 3.34 -16.94
C LEU A 548 -11.73 4.71 -17.04
N LEU A 549 -12.16 5.55 -17.97
CA LEU A 549 -11.67 6.91 -18.13
C LEU A 549 -11.96 7.76 -16.88
N SER A 550 -13.15 7.64 -16.31
CA SER A 550 -13.51 8.35 -15.06
C SER A 550 -12.69 7.86 -13.87
N ALA A 551 -12.40 6.55 -13.77
CA ALA A 551 -11.54 6.01 -12.73
C ALA A 551 -10.11 6.54 -12.87
N MET A 552 -9.55 6.59 -14.08
CA MET A 552 -8.23 7.18 -14.33
C MET A 552 -8.20 8.68 -13.99
N ALA A 553 -9.19 9.45 -14.48
CA ALA A 553 -9.27 10.88 -14.20
C ALA A 553 -9.41 11.15 -12.70
N ALA A 554 -10.25 10.40 -11.99
CA ALA A 554 -10.43 10.54 -10.55
C ALA A 554 -9.13 10.25 -9.78
N THR A 555 -8.37 9.23 -10.18
CA THR A 555 -7.08 8.92 -9.54
C THR A 555 -6.01 9.95 -9.86
N MET A 556 -6.00 10.52 -11.08
CA MET A 556 -5.09 11.61 -11.45
C MET A 556 -5.41 12.89 -10.67
N ILE A 557 -6.69 13.23 -10.51
CA ILE A 557 -7.13 14.36 -9.69
C ILE A 557 -6.77 14.12 -8.21
N ALA A 558 -7.04 12.91 -7.71
CA ALA A 558 -6.68 12.53 -6.35
C ALA A 558 -5.18 12.67 -6.09
N ALA A 559 -4.34 12.20 -7.00
CA ALA A 559 -2.89 12.33 -6.88
C ALA A 559 -2.39 13.78 -6.92
N GLY A 560 -3.18 14.72 -7.46
CA GLY A 560 -2.92 16.16 -7.38
C GLY A 560 -3.26 16.78 -6.01
N VAL A 561 -3.96 16.07 -5.14
CA VAL A 561 -4.28 16.52 -3.79
C VAL A 561 -3.03 16.43 -2.92
N LYS A 562 -2.69 17.52 -2.25
CA LYS A 562 -1.53 17.57 -1.36
C LYS A 562 -1.63 16.48 -0.29
N GLY A 563 -0.60 15.68 -0.17
CA GLY A 563 -0.53 14.60 0.81
C GLY A 563 -1.16 13.27 0.36
N MET A 564 -1.80 13.19 -0.82
CA MET A 564 -2.31 11.91 -1.30
C MET A 564 -1.17 10.95 -1.62
N PRO A 565 -1.20 9.71 -1.08
CA PRO A 565 -0.15 8.74 -1.33
C PRO A 565 -0.07 8.36 -2.82
N THR A 566 1.08 8.62 -3.43
CA THR A 566 1.34 8.30 -4.85
C THR A 566 1.16 6.81 -5.12
N LEU A 567 1.61 5.96 -4.20
CA LEU A 567 1.51 4.49 -4.30
C LEU A 567 0.06 4.00 -4.40
N LEU A 568 -0.84 4.60 -3.61
CA LEU A 568 -2.28 4.28 -3.66
C LEU A 568 -2.90 4.68 -4.99
N SER A 569 -2.70 5.93 -5.39
CA SER A 569 -3.29 6.47 -6.62
C SER A 569 -2.78 5.71 -7.86
N ALA A 570 -1.47 5.40 -7.92
CA ALA A 570 -0.87 4.63 -9.00
C ALA A 570 -1.44 3.20 -9.08
N THR A 571 -1.77 2.57 -7.95
CA THR A 571 -2.34 1.22 -7.94
C THR A 571 -3.72 1.20 -8.61
N VAL A 572 -4.60 2.13 -8.24
CA VAL A 572 -5.95 2.21 -8.83
C VAL A 572 -5.89 2.66 -10.29
N PHE A 573 -5.00 3.61 -10.62
CA PHE A 573 -4.74 4.05 -11.99
C PHE A 573 -4.29 2.88 -12.88
N SER A 574 -3.28 2.11 -12.45
CA SER A 574 -2.72 1.01 -13.23
C SER A 574 -3.75 -0.10 -13.48
N ALA A 575 -4.64 -0.35 -12.52
CA ALA A 575 -5.74 -1.31 -12.68
C ALA A 575 -6.73 -0.86 -13.78
N ALA A 576 -7.13 0.41 -13.78
CA ALA A 576 -8.01 0.97 -14.80
C ALA A 576 -7.32 1.05 -16.18
N PHE A 577 -6.04 1.42 -16.21
CA PHE A 577 -5.26 1.56 -17.44
C PHE A 577 -5.02 0.22 -18.13
N ALA A 578 -4.65 -0.83 -17.38
CA ALA A 578 -4.52 -2.18 -17.91
C ALA A 578 -5.82 -2.72 -18.53
N ALA A 579 -6.98 -2.29 -18.03
CA ALA A 579 -8.29 -2.72 -18.54
C ALA A 579 -8.61 -2.17 -19.96
N PHE A 580 -7.88 -1.17 -20.46
CA PHE A 580 -8.08 -0.67 -21.83
C PHE A 580 -7.65 -1.67 -22.90
N VAL A 581 -6.66 -2.52 -22.64
CA VAL A 581 -6.24 -3.57 -23.58
C VAL A 581 -7.37 -4.59 -23.83
N PRO A 582 -7.99 -5.21 -22.82
CA PRO A 582 -9.18 -6.03 -23.01
C PRO A 582 -10.37 -5.28 -23.59
N LEU A 583 -10.53 -3.98 -23.30
CA LEU A 583 -11.59 -3.16 -23.90
C LEU A 583 -11.38 -2.98 -25.41
N ALA A 584 -10.15 -2.75 -25.86
CA ALA A 584 -9.80 -2.66 -27.27
C ALA A 584 -10.07 -4.00 -27.98
N ALA A 585 -9.67 -5.13 -27.37
CA ALA A 585 -9.97 -6.45 -27.90
C ALA A 585 -11.49 -6.72 -28.00
N MET A 586 -12.26 -6.36 -26.96
CA MET A 586 -13.72 -6.49 -26.96
C MET A 586 -14.36 -5.65 -28.07
N SER A 587 -13.82 -4.46 -28.35
CA SER A 587 -14.33 -3.59 -29.41
C SER A 587 -14.16 -4.22 -30.80
N GLN A 588 -13.10 -4.97 -31.04
CA GLN A 588 -12.88 -5.74 -32.27
C GLN A 588 -13.84 -6.93 -32.37
N GLU A 589 -14.03 -7.68 -31.29
CA GLU A 589 -14.93 -8.83 -31.25
C GLU A 589 -16.39 -8.41 -31.54
N SER A 590 -16.78 -7.17 -31.25
CA SER A 590 -18.13 -6.65 -31.48
C SER A 590 -18.51 -6.60 -32.98
N CYS A 591 -17.55 -6.64 -33.89
CA CYS A 591 -17.79 -6.70 -35.34
C CYS A 591 -18.37 -8.04 -35.82
N ALA A 592 -18.54 -9.04 -34.96
CA ALA A 592 -19.16 -10.35 -35.20
C ALA A 592 -18.51 -11.23 -36.28
N CYS A 593 -17.47 -10.77 -36.98
CA CYS A 593 -16.77 -11.57 -38.01
C CYS A 593 -15.70 -12.48 -37.35
N GLU A 594 -15.41 -13.63 -37.95
CA GLU A 594 -14.44 -14.59 -37.43
C GLU A 594 -13.01 -14.01 -37.38
N LYS A 595 -12.64 -13.22 -38.39
CA LYS A 595 -11.36 -12.51 -38.46
C LYS A 595 -11.22 -11.53 -37.25
N CYS A 596 -12.30 -10.81 -36.92
CA CYS A 596 -12.31 -9.86 -35.82
C CYS A 596 -12.13 -10.57 -34.45
N LYS A 597 -12.71 -11.76 -34.27
CA LYS A 597 -12.49 -12.58 -33.06
C LYS A 597 -11.04 -13.03 -32.97
N LYS A 598 -10.43 -13.48 -34.06
CA LYS A 598 -9.00 -13.86 -34.09
C LYS A 598 -8.11 -12.66 -33.75
N ILE A 599 -8.40 -11.47 -34.30
CA ILE A 599 -7.66 -10.24 -33.97
C ILE A 599 -7.79 -9.90 -32.47
N ALA A 600 -8.99 -10.01 -31.93
CA ALA A 600 -9.20 -9.78 -30.47
C ALA A 600 -8.37 -10.74 -29.61
N ASP A 601 -8.29 -12.02 -29.98
CA ASP A 601 -7.45 -13.00 -29.31
C ASP A 601 -5.95 -12.64 -29.44
N VAL A 602 -5.50 -12.28 -30.65
CA VAL A 602 -4.11 -11.86 -30.87
C VAL A 602 -3.75 -10.65 -30.01
N ILE A 603 -4.62 -9.63 -29.96
CA ILE A 603 -4.40 -8.46 -29.07
C ILE A 603 -4.17 -8.90 -27.64
N LEU A 604 -5.00 -9.79 -27.10
CA LEU A 604 -4.91 -10.21 -25.69
C LEU A 604 -3.64 -11.02 -25.42
N TYR A 605 -3.37 -12.05 -26.25
CA TYR A 605 -2.22 -12.93 -26.03
C TYR A 605 -0.89 -12.24 -26.31
N ALA A 606 -0.81 -11.43 -27.38
CA ALA A 606 0.39 -10.66 -27.70
C ALA A 606 0.69 -9.63 -26.60
N SER A 607 -0.35 -8.93 -26.09
CA SER A 607 -0.18 -7.99 -25.00
C SER A 607 0.29 -8.66 -23.72
N ALA A 608 -0.25 -9.84 -23.39
CA ALA A 608 0.20 -10.61 -22.24
C ALA A 608 1.66 -11.07 -22.42
N ALA A 609 2.05 -11.52 -23.62
CA ALA A 609 3.41 -11.94 -23.89
C ALA A 609 4.41 -10.76 -23.77
N VAL A 610 4.10 -9.61 -24.37
CA VAL A 610 4.92 -8.39 -24.25
C VAL A 610 5.03 -7.96 -22.80
N ALA A 611 3.92 -7.89 -22.08
CA ALA A 611 3.93 -7.54 -20.66
C ALA A 611 4.77 -8.52 -19.82
N ALA A 612 4.71 -9.83 -20.12
CA ALA A 612 5.50 -10.84 -19.43
C ALA A 612 7.00 -10.68 -19.69
N VAL A 613 7.42 -10.36 -20.91
CA VAL A 613 8.84 -10.11 -21.24
C VAL A 613 9.36 -8.91 -20.48
N PHE A 614 8.66 -7.77 -20.52
CA PHE A 614 9.07 -6.56 -19.81
C PHE A 614 9.01 -6.76 -18.29
N PHE A 615 8.05 -7.54 -17.77
CA PHE A 615 7.99 -7.90 -16.36
C PHE A 615 9.21 -8.72 -15.95
N ALA A 616 9.59 -9.73 -16.74
CA ALA A 616 10.76 -10.54 -16.47
C ALA A 616 12.06 -9.72 -16.44
N LEU A 617 12.23 -8.79 -17.38
CA LEU A 617 13.38 -7.88 -17.42
C LEU A 617 13.41 -6.90 -16.25
N SER A 618 12.25 -6.54 -15.68
CA SER A 618 12.13 -5.60 -14.57
C SER A 618 11.97 -6.28 -13.20
N LEU A 619 12.04 -7.61 -13.14
CA LEU A 619 11.89 -8.37 -11.89
C LEU A 619 12.71 -7.82 -10.71
N PRO A 620 14.02 -7.50 -10.87
CA PRO A 620 14.79 -6.99 -9.75
C PRO A 620 14.22 -5.69 -9.16
N VAL A 621 13.67 -4.81 -10.00
CA VAL A 621 13.05 -3.54 -9.54
C VAL A 621 11.77 -3.81 -8.76
N TYR A 622 10.92 -4.76 -9.21
CA TYR A 622 9.67 -5.07 -8.53
C TYR A 622 9.85 -5.87 -7.25
N TYR A 623 10.90 -6.67 -7.18
CA TYR A 623 11.24 -7.48 -6.02
C TYR A 623 12.28 -6.83 -5.10
N GLY A 624 12.93 -5.74 -5.53
CA GLY A 624 13.93 -5.04 -4.74
C GLY A 624 15.22 -5.87 -4.57
N PHE A 625 15.69 -6.52 -5.63
CA PHE A 625 16.94 -7.24 -5.64
C PHE A 625 18.08 -6.39 -6.19
N ALA A 626 19.24 -6.48 -5.54
CA ALA A 626 20.44 -5.85 -6.05
C ALA A 626 20.94 -6.53 -7.34
N VAL A 627 21.43 -5.74 -8.27
CA VAL A 627 21.99 -6.18 -9.54
C VAL A 627 23.35 -5.55 -9.78
N SER A 628 24.15 -6.14 -10.68
CA SER A 628 25.41 -5.55 -11.10
C SER A 628 25.19 -4.24 -11.85
N HIS A 629 26.13 -3.31 -11.79
CA HIS A 629 26.08 -2.04 -12.53
C HIS A 629 25.83 -2.19 -14.03
N GLY A 630 26.30 -3.28 -14.65
CA GLY A 630 26.03 -3.56 -16.06
C GLY A 630 24.55 -3.79 -16.38
N TYR A 631 23.76 -4.24 -15.40
CA TYR A 631 22.33 -4.45 -15.57
C TYR A 631 21.50 -3.16 -15.42
N GLU A 632 22.09 -2.11 -14.91
CA GLU A 632 21.45 -0.79 -14.74
C GLU A 632 20.94 -0.24 -16.07
N SER A 633 21.69 -0.44 -17.16
CA SER A 633 21.28 -0.04 -18.52
C SER A 633 19.99 -0.72 -18.98
N VAL A 634 19.71 -1.95 -18.55
CA VAL A 634 18.46 -2.64 -18.84
C VAL A 634 17.28 -1.94 -18.14
N PHE A 635 17.48 -1.46 -16.90
CA PHE A 635 16.45 -0.73 -16.18
C PHE A 635 16.11 0.60 -16.83
N ILE A 636 17.09 1.33 -17.38
CA ILE A 636 16.86 2.57 -18.11
C ILE A 636 15.85 2.35 -19.24
N TRP A 637 15.94 1.21 -19.93
CA TRP A 637 15.04 0.88 -21.06
C TRP A 637 13.72 0.25 -20.62
N THR A 638 13.68 -0.50 -19.53
CA THR A 638 12.48 -1.24 -19.10
C THR A 638 11.61 -0.49 -18.11
N THR A 639 12.19 0.45 -17.36
CA THR A 639 11.51 1.18 -16.28
C THR A 639 11.75 2.69 -16.33
N PHE A 640 12.57 3.19 -17.27
CA PHE A 640 13.05 4.58 -17.31
C PHE A 640 13.64 5.05 -15.98
N LEU A 641 14.33 4.15 -15.30
CA LEU A 641 15.13 4.51 -14.14
C LEU A 641 16.30 5.37 -14.60
N ARG A 642 16.22 6.67 -14.39
CA ARG A 642 17.38 7.56 -14.49
C ARG A 642 17.92 7.76 -13.09
N SER A 643 19.19 7.47 -12.92
CA SER A 643 19.98 7.75 -11.71
C SER A 643 20.03 9.25 -11.40
#